data_9997d4621560f20fa38d05458a0bd869
#
_entry.id   9997d4621560f20fa38d05458a0bd869
#
_cell.length_a   1.000
_cell.length_b   1.000
_cell.length_c   1.000
_cell.angle_alpha   90.00
_cell.angle_beta   90.00
_cell.angle_gamma   90.00
#
_symmetry.space_group_name_H-M   'P 1'
#
loop_
_entity.id
_entity.type
_entity.pdbx_description
1 polymer ?
#
loop_
_entity_poly.entity_id
_entity_poly.type
_entity_poly.pdbx_seq_one_letter_code
_entity_poly.pdbx_strand_id
1 'polypeptide(L)'
;MRAHSLLLLFILNLSYSSMASGNSEYAGSQACAACHTEQHQDWLISHHKMAMASPTRATVAAPFEGERFEHFGNTTQFFQKDGQFFIKTTDSSAEEKTFPVAYTFGIYPLQQYLLPTENGRLQAFTVAWDARPVAEGGQRWYHLNPDEPIQPDDPLHWQGQYQNWNNSCAECHSTNLQKNYDDMTQRFTTQFSEVSVGCEACHGPAQEHLAWAQSGDAARPKPEWPSRLNQRGEWAFEAKPIAVNHAQNSNDEQINVCARCHSRRSHLDDYQHGQALSQTHRLALLDPNLYFPDGQIRDEVFVHGSFIQSKMYQAGVTCTDCHNPHSGKVYAQNNALCATCHKAEAFDTPKHHQHQTNSEGALCINCHMPETVYMGVDARRDHSMQIPRPDLSINLGVPNACTRCHQDQSNQWAFEALLEWDQLRRDMHTERATAFAKADAGHASAQPTLAAIARDATQPAIWRASALSRMALDSDSLDQLLVHLGDTDPIIRAEAARRSGELPRDWRQQHLIELASDPDLNVRLAAANSLADLGIVGATDAATEQLVKLDREYRSIAQRHMDQVETLAQLGEYEARQGNLEQAIELYTRAIKQNPQLVGAYINKADLQYRRADNRGAINTLRAGLAVLTGNPDLSFSLGLAFAREGLRDEALELLSDGASADNVRYHYVYAVALHDYGQKEAAIDQLQTVILRWPEDEQAHNTLLNYLANSGRIKEAADVAAAMARTWPENRQYANWARQLRSAKP
;
A
#
# COMPACT_ATOMS: atom_id res chain seq x y z
N MET A 1 -61.69 -41.97 -8.67
CA MET A 1 -60.49 -42.06 -7.87
C MET A 1 -59.64 -40.85 -8.27
N ARG A 2 -59.69 -39.81 -7.45
CA ARG A 2 -58.90 -38.55 -7.65
C ARG A 2 -57.78 -38.57 -6.61
N ALA A 3 -56.53 -38.65 -7.07
CA ALA A 3 -55.36 -38.52 -6.23
C ALA A 3 -55.06 -37.03 -5.97
N HIS A 4 -55.06 -36.63 -4.68
CA HIS A 4 -54.64 -35.32 -4.27
C HIS A 4 -53.12 -35.40 -3.93
N SER A 5 -52.32 -34.70 -4.75
CA SER A 5 -50.90 -34.46 -4.44
C SER A 5 -50.83 -33.29 -3.46
N LEU A 6 -50.45 -33.57 -2.20
CA LEU A 6 -50.03 -32.54 -1.24
C LEU A 6 -48.59 -32.10 -1.60
N LEU A 7 -48.45 -30.84 -2.02
CA LEU A 7 -47.19 -30.17 -2.17
C LEU A 7 -46.78 -29.63 -0.79
N LEU A 8 -45.84 -30.32 -0.10
CA LEU A 8 -45.21 -29.81 1.13
C LEU A 8 -44.22 -28.69 0.75
N LEU A 9 -44.60 -27.45 0.99
CA LEU A 9 -43.67 -26.33 1.02
C LEU A 9 -42.75 -26.48 2.26
N PHE A 10 -41.51 -26.91 2.05
CA PHE A 10 -40.44 -26.76 3.01
C PHE A 10 -40.05 -25.29 3.04
N ILE A 11 -40.56 -24.55 4.00
CA ILE A 11 -40.01 -23.24 4.39
C ILE A 11 -38.70 -23.51 5.10
N LEU A 12 -37.56 -23.39 4.38
CA LEU A 12 -36.23 -23.28 4.98
C LEU A 12 -36.19 -21.95 5.74
N ASN A 13 -36.49 -22.01 7.04
CA ASN A 13 -36.06 -20.96 7.96
C ASN A 13 -34.51 -21.02 8.05
N LEU A 14 -33.84 -20.29 7.19
CA LEU A 14 -32.43 -19.94 7.36
C LEU A 14 -32.37 -18.98 8.56
N SER A 15 -32.35 -19.55 9.75
CA SER A 15 -31.85 -18.84 10.93
C SER A 15 -30.37 -18.60 10.67
N TYR A 16 -30.01 -17.40 10.27
CA TYR A 16 -28.64 -16.94 10.36
C TYR A 16 -28.26 -16.96 11.85
N SER A 17 -27.75 -18.10 12.28
CA SER A 17 -27.07 -18.21 13.58
C SER A 17 -25.92 -17.22 13.52
N SER A 18 -25.89 -16.27 14.46
CA SER A 18 -24.80 -15.32 14.60
C SER A 18 -23.47 -16.09 14.49
N MET A 19 -22.59 -15.68 13.60
CA MET A 19 -21.26 -16.26 13.41
C MET A 19 -20.34 -16.04 14.62
N ALA A 20 -20.85 -15.52 15.73
CA ALA A 20 -20.15 -15.38 16.99
C ALA A 20 -20.09 -16.74 17.72
N SER A 21 -19.14 -17.60 17.34
CA SER A 21 -18.72 -18.70 18.20
C SER A 21 -17.51 -18.21 19.00
N GLY A 22 -17.76 -17.75 20.24
CA GLY A 22 -16.70 -17.24 21.09
C GLY A 22 -15.63 -18.30 21.35
N ASN A 23 -14.38 -17.95 21.05
CA ASN A 23 -13.24 -18.58 21.68
C ASN A 23 -13.42 -18.38 23.20
N SER A 24 -13.26 -19.39 24.03
CA SER A 24 -13.51 -19.33 25.49
C SER A 24 -12.66 -18.29 26.24
N GLU A 25 -11.71 -17.65 25.58
CA GLU A 25 -10.81 -16.64 26.13
C GLU A 25 -11.36 -15.19 26.02
N TYR A 26 -12.33 -14.94 25.15
CA TYR A 26 -12.93 -13.62 24.90
C TYR A 26 -14.25 -13.47 25.62
N ALA A 27 -14.40 -12.39 26.40
CA ALA A 27 -15.56 -12.13 27.24
C ALA A 27 -16.66 -11.30 26.59
N GLY A 28 -16.29 -10.52 25.55
CA GLY A 28 -17.14 -9.53 24.87
C GLY A 28 -17.25 -8.20 25.64
N SER A 29 -17.40 -7.09 24.91
CA SER A 29 -17.37 -5.73 25.48
C SER A 29 -18.44 -5.46 26.54
N GLN A 30 -19.59 -6.12 26.47
CA GLN A 30 -20.65 -5.97 27.47
C GLN A 30 -20.23 -6.42 28.87
N ALA A 31 -19.32 -7.40 28.97
CA ALA A 31 -18.82 -7.87 30.28
C ALA A 31 -17.96 -6.83 31.01
N CYS A 32 -17.40 -5.87 30.28
CA CYS A 32 -16.57 -4.78 30.82
C CYS A 32 -17.40 -3.62 31.43
N ALA A 33 -18.65 -3.48 31.01
CA ALA A 33 -19.51 -2.31 31.31
C ALA A 33 -19.69 -2.02 32.80
N ALA A 34 -19.80 -3.05 33.64
CA ALA A 34 -20.09 -2.90 35.07
C ALA A 34 -18.94 -2.28 35.87
N CYS A 35 -17.67 -2.50 35.44
CA CYS A 35 -16.48 -2.01 36.13
C CYS A 35 -15.81 -0.83 35.38
N HIS A 36 -15.89 -0.78 34.06
CA HIS A 36 -15.28 0.25 33.20
C HIS A 36 -16.38 1.12 32.57
N THR A 37 -17.28 1.67 33.39
CA THR A 37 -18.50 2.36 32.95
C THR A 37 -18.21 3.55 32.03
N GLU A 38 -17.24 4.40 32.36
CA GLU A 38 -16.89 5.59 31.58
C GLU A 38 -16.34 5.19 30.20
N GLN A 39 -15.35 4.29 30.17
CA GLN A 39 -14.73 3.81 28.93
C GLN A 39 -15.73 3.09 28.04
N HIS A 40 -16.64 2.30 28.65
CA HIS A 40 -17.68 1.61 27.90
C HIS A 40 -18.71 2.60 27.31
N GLN A 41 -19.10 3.66 28.04
CA GLN A 41 -20.01 4.70 27.52
C GLN A 41 -19.35 5.47 26.37
N ASP A 42 -18.08 5.87 26.51
CA ASP A 42 -17.32 6.50 25.43
C ASP A 42 -17.25 5.62 24.19
N TRP A 43 -17.00 4.32 24.36
CA TRP A 43 -16.93 3.36 23.26
C TRP A 43 -18.27 3.17 22.56
N LEU A 44 -19.40 3.15 23.26
CA LEU A 44 -20.74 2.98 22.69
C LEU A 44 -21.09 4.05 21.62
N ILE A 45 -20.52 5.25 21.72
CA ILE A 45 -20.75 6.35 20.77
C ILE A 45 -19.61 6.53 19.77
N SER A 46 -18.62 5.63 19.77
CA SER A 46 -17.43 5.70 18.90
C SER A 46 -17.65 5.07 17.54
N HIS A 47 -16.86 5.49 16.56
CA HIS A 47 -16.80 4.81 15.27
C HIS A 47 -16.26 3.37 15.39
N HIS A 48 -15.49 3.03 16.43
CA HIS A 48 -15.06 1.66 16.71
C HIS A 48 -16.26 0.75 16.97
N LYS A 49 -17.21 1.17 17.81
CA LYS A 49 -18.45 0.42 18.06
C LYS A 49 -19.33 0.33 16.81
N MET A 50 -19.34 1.38 16.00
CA MET A 50 -20.19 1.48 14.81
C MET A 50 -19.49 1.04 13.52
N ALA A 51 -18.28 0.50 13.62
CA ALA A 51 -17.52 0.04 12.46
C ALA A 51 -18.26 -1.04 11.66
N MET A 52 -19.03 -1.92 12.35
CA MET A 52 -19.93 -2.90 11.76
C MET A 52 -21.07 -3.19 12.72
N ALA A 53 -22.27 -3.46 12.23
CA ALA A 53 -23.41 -3.82 13.06
C ALA A 53 -24.41 -4.73 12.32
N SER A 54 -25.22 -5.50 13.08
CA SER A 54 -26.39 -6.17 12.50
C SER A 54 -27.38 -5.14 11.98
N PRO A 55 -28.00 -5.35 10.81
CA PRO A 55 -28.89 -4.37 10.17
C PRO A 55 -30.23 -4.29 10.93
N THR A 56 -30.45 -3.17 11.59
CA THR A 56 -31.68 -2.83 12.30
C THR A 56 -32.12 -1.42 11.91
N ARG A 57 -33.32 -1.01 12.29
CA ARG A 57 -33.77 0.38 12.07
C ARG A 57 -32.89 1.42 12.79
N ALA A 58 -32.17 1.01 13.84
CA ALA A 58 -31.27 1.89 14.57
C ALA A 58 -29.86 1.97 13.98
N THR A 59 -29.44 0.94 13.25
CA THR A 59 -28.07 0.81 12.71
C THR A 59 -27.97 1.10 11.22
N VAL A 60 -29.09 1.01 10.49
CA VAL A 60 -29.16 1.36 9.05
C VAL A 60 -29.43 2.85 8.94
N ALA A 61 -28.46 3.60 8.40
CA ALA A 61 -28.54 5.07 8.28
C ALA A 61 -29.37 5.53 7.07
N ALA A 62 -29.37 4.76 5.98
CA ALA A 62 -30.08 5.09 4.76
C ALA A 62 -31.56 4.71 4.81
N PRO A 63 -32.43 5.38 4.05
CA PRO A 63 -33.77 4.90 3.78
C PRO A 63 -33.74 3.63 2.93
N PHE A 64 -34.58 2.65 3.28
CA PHE A 64 -34.82 1.41 2.52
C PHE A 64 -36.32 1.27 2.23
N GLU A 65 -36.91 2.32 1.65
CA GLU A 65 -38.35 2.44 1.43
C GLU A 65 -38.75 2.22 -0.04
N GLY A 66 -37.83 1.66 -0.83
CA GLY A 66 -38.01 1.36 -2.25
C GLY A 66 -37.22 2.30 -3.17
N GLU A 67 -36.27 3.06 -2.64
CA GLU A 67 -35.43 3.99 -3.39
C GLU A 67 -34.65 3.26 -4.49
N ARG A 68 -34.42 3.99 -5.59
CA ARG A 68 -33.62 3.53 -6.72
C ARG A 68 -32.42 4.45 -6.94
N PHE A 69 -31.29 3.83 -7.25
CA PHE A 69 -30.06 4.52 -7.63
C PHE A 69 -29.62 3.96 -9.00
N GLU A 70 -29.25 4.86 -9.91
CA GLU A 70 -28.80 4.50 -11.25
C GLU A 70 -27.34 4.91 -11.45
N HIS A 71 -26.53 4.00 -11.99
CA HIS A 71 -25.13 4.25 -12.29
C HIS A 71 -24.78 3.52 -13.61
N PHE A 72 -24.43 4.28 -14.66
CA PHE A 72 -24.08 3.78 -15.99
C PHE A 72 -25.04 2.68 -16.53
N GLY A 73 -26.34 2.87 -16.34
CA GLY A 73 -27.38 1.94 -16.82
C GLY A 73 -27.68 0.79 -15.85
N ASN A 74 -26.92 0.61 -14.80
CA ASN A 74 -27.24 -0.33 -13.73
C ASN A 74 -28.16 0.32 -12.71
N THR A 75 -29.32 -0.30 -12.43
CA THR A 75 -30.28 0.16 -11.42
C THR A 75 -30.14 -0.68 -10.16
N THR A 76 -29.96 -0.01 -9.02
CA THR A 76 -30.00 -0.62 -7.69
C THR A 76 -31.24 -0.17 -6.95
N GLN A 77 -31.96 -1.08 -6.30
CA GLN A 77 -33.12 -0.78 -5.46
C GLN A 77 -32.91 -1.22 -4.02
N PHE A 78 -33.24 -0.34 -3.08
CA PHE A 78 -33.10 -0.55 -1.63
C PHE A 78 -34.49 -0.66 -1.01
N PHE A 79 -34.79 -1.75 -0.30
CA PHE A 79 -36.13 -1.92 0.29
C PHE A 79 -36.11 -2.81 1.53
N GLN A 80 -37.18 -2.72 2.33
CA GLN A 80 -37.45 -3.61 3.46
C GLN A 80 -38.58 -4.58 3.13
N LYS A 81 -38.45 -5.79 3.64
CA LYS A 81 -39.50 -6.78 3.63
C LYS A 81 -39.42 -7.62 4.93
N ASP A 82 -40.56 -7.75 5.60
CA ASP A 82 -40.68 -8.54 6.86
C ASP A 82 -39.63 -8.16 7.93
N GLY A 83 -39.28 -6.86 8.00
CA GLY A 83 -38.29 -6.34 8.95
C GLY A 83 -36.83 -6.56 8.56
N GLN A 84 -36.55 -7.16 7.40
CA GLN A 84 -35.22 -7.35 6.84
C GLN A 84 -34.94 -6.35 5.72
N PHE A 85 -33.66 -6.02 5.52
CA PHE A 85 -33.17 -5.09 4.51
C PHE A 85 -32.66 -5.85 3.30
N PHE A 86 -33.00 -5.38 2.10
CA PHE A 86 -32.64 -6.01 0.83
C PHE A 86 -32.10 -5.00 -0.17
N ILE A 87 -31.14 -5.43 -0.95
CA ILE A 87 -30.61 -4.72 -2.12
C ILE A 87 -30.86 -5.57 -3.36
N LYS A 88 -31.55 -5.01 -4.36
CA LYS A 88 -31.77 -5.62 -5.66
C LYS A 88 -30.87 -4.92 -6.67
N THR A 89 -29.96 -5.66 -7.31
CA THR A 89 -28.94 -5.10 -8.20
C THR A 89 -28.44 -6.17 -9.18
N THR A 90 -27.65 -5.75 -10.16
CA THR A 90 -26.97 -6.64 -11.12
C THR A 90 -25.78 -7.32 -10.46
N ASP A 91 -25.65 -8.63 -10.64
CA ASP A 91 -24.51 -9.42 -10.19
C ASP A 91 -23.41 -9.54 -11.25
N SER A 92 -22.32 -10.27 -10.94
CA SER A 92 -21.20 -10.52 -11.86
C SER A 92 -21.56 -11.37 -13.09
N SER A 93 -22.78 -11.96 -13.14
CA SER A 93 -23.31 -12.65 -14.31
C SER A 93 -24.16 -11.73 -15.20
N ALA A 94 -24.21 -10.43 -14.90
CA ALA A 94 -25.11 -9.44 -15.50
C ALA A 94 -26.62 -9.76 -15.30
N GLU A 95 -26.95 -10.52 -14.25
CA GLU A 95 -28.33 -10.85 -13.88
C GLU A 95 -28.79 -9.99 -12.69
N GLU A 96 -30.03 -9.51 -12.76
CA GLU A 96 -30.65 -8.77 -11.65
C GLU A 96 -31.07 -9.74 -10.54
N LYS A 97 -30.50 -9.59 -9.34
CA LYS A 97 -30.75 -10.44 -8.16
C LYS A 97 -31.02 -9.62 -6.92
N THR A 98 -31.69 -10.24 -5.96
CA THR A 98 -31.99 -9.63 -4.64
C THR A 98 -31.12 -10.30 -3.57
N PHE A 99 -30.42 -9.48 -2.82
CA PHE A 99 -29.52 -9.90 -1.75
C PHE A 99 -30.01 -9.36 -0.42
N PRO A 100 -30.03 -10.18 0.66
CA PRO A 100 -30.25 -9.66 2.00
C PRO A 100 -29.02 -8.90 2.47
N VAL A 101 -29.22 -7.82 3.25
CA VAL A 101 -28.15 -7.14 3.95
C VAL A 101 -27.78 -7.94 5.20
N ALA A 102 -26.54 -8.44 5.26
CA ALA A 102 -26.04 -9.19 6.41
C ALA A 102 -25.58 -8.27 7.54
N TYR A 103 -24.88 -7.19 7.21
CA TYR A 103 -24.36 -6.19 8.15
C TYR A 103 -24.35 -4.80 7.55
N THR A 104 -24.44 -3.77 8.39
CA THR A 104 -24.01 -2.41 8.07
C THR A 104 -22.51 -2.31 8.28
N PHE A 105 -21.83 -1.45 7.52
CA PHE A 105 -20.40 -1.32 7.46
C PHE A 105 -20.02 0.18 7.45
N GLY A 106 -19.46 0.66 8.56
CA GLY A 106 -19.31 2.09 8.83
C GLY A 106 -20.62 2.79 9.25
N ILE A 107 -20.54 4.08 9.57
CA ILE A 107 -21.68 4.92 9.98
C ILE A 107 -21.56 6.36 9.48
N TYR A 108 -20.38 6.97 9.55
CA TYR A 108 -20.12 8.35 9.17
C TYR A 108 -18.66 8.48 8.68
N PRO A 109 -18.39 9.22 7.61
CA PRO A 109 -19.31 10.03 6.79
C PRO A 109 -20.14 9.19 5.80
N LEU A 110 -19.84 7.91 5.66
CA LEU A 110 -20.56 6.99 4.77
C LEU A 110 -20.91 5.70 5.49
N GLN A 111 -21.96 5.04 4.99
CA GLN A 111 -22.32 3.69 5.36
C GLN A 111 -22.44 2.81 4.13
N GLN A 112 -21.76 1.67 4.14
CA GLN A 112 -21.92 0.59 3.17
C GLN A 112 -22.70 -0.59 3.77
N TYR A 113 -22.97 -1.60 2.95
CA TYR A 113 -23.73 -2.78 3.32
C TYR A 113 -22.99 -4.02 2.87
N LEU A 114 -22.93 -5.04 3.74
CA LEU A 114 -22.33 -6.33 3.43
C LEU A 114 -23.39 -7.27 2.92
N LEU A 115 -23.16 -7.82 1.71
CA LEU A 115 -24.05 -8.75 1.04
C LEU A 115 -23.42 -10.15 1.03
N PRO A 116 -24.14 -11.19 1.51
CA PRO A 116 -23.65 -12.56 1.45
C PRO A 116 -23.70 -13.07 0.01
N THR A 117 -22.64 -13.72 -0.40
CA THR A 117 -22.52 -14.39 -1.69
C THR A 117 -22.08 -15.84 -1.51
N GLU A 118 -21.78 -16.52 -2.62
CA GLU A 118 -21.40 -17.93 -2.58
C GLU A 118 -20.09 -18.16 -1.78
N ASN A 119 -19.90 -19.40 -1.35
CA ASN A 119 -18.70 -19.86 -0.63
C ASN A 119 -18.38 -19.10 0.67
N GLY A 120 -19.40 -18.57 1.36
CA GLY A 120 -19.24 -17.89 2.64
C GLY A 120 -18.60 -16.48 2.54
N ARG A 121 -18.56 -15.91 1.34
CA ARG A 121 -18.07 -14.56 1.12
C ARG A 121 -19.11 -13.53 1.56
N LEU A 122 -18.61 -12.47 2.19
CA LEU A 122 -19.33 -11.22 2.40
C LEU A 122 -18.69 -10.14 1.52
N GLN A 123 -19.51 -9.47 0.71
CA GLN A 123 -19.05 -8.44 -0.21
C GLN A 123 -19.51 -7.06 0.26
N ALA A 124 -18.57 -6.12 0.32
CA ALA A 124 -18.86 -4.71 0.57
C ALA A 124 -19.50 -4.10 -0.69
N PHE A 125 -20.76 -3.69 -0.57
CA PHE A 125 -21.48 -3.15 -1.71
C PHE A 125 -20.95 -1.76 -2.10
N THR A 126 -20.74 -1.51 -3.39
CA THR A 126 -20.08 -0.30 -3.90
C THR A 126 -20.99 0.94 -3.98
N VAL A 127 -22.31 0.78 -3.84
CA VAL A 127 -23.21 1.92 -3.64
C VAL A 127 -23.37 2.14 -2.15
N ALA A 128 -22.93 3.30 -1.68
CA ALA A 128 -22.91 3.70 -0.29
C ALA A 128 -23.93 4.80 0.01
N TRP A 129 -24.27 4.96 1.27
CA TRP A 129 -25.03 6.08 1.78
C TRP A 129 -24.10 7.17 2.31
N ASP A 130 -24.16 8.37 1.75
CA ASP A 130 -23.52 9.56 2.26
C ASP A 130 -24.30 10.07 3.48
N ALA A 131 -23.78 9.82 4.67
CA ALA A 131 -24.46 10.13 5.93
C ALA A 131 -24.24 11.58 6.40
N ARG A 132 -23.47 12.39 5.67
CA ARG A 132 -23.25 13.80 5.99
C ARG A 132 -24.57 14.59 5.94
N PRO A 133 -24.64 15.76 6.60
CA PRO A 133 -25.80 16.64 6.49
C PRO A 133 -26.08 17.07 5.05
N VAL A 134 -27.36 17.35 4.74
CA VAL A 134 -27.76 17.88 3.42
C VAL A 134 -27.01 19.17 3.07
N ALA A 135 -26.72 20.02 4.05
CA ALA A 135 -25.96 21.26 3.84
C ALA A 135 -24.50 21.00 3.35
N GLU A 136 -23.96 19.81 3.58
CA GLU A 136 -22.64 19.36 3.11
C GLU A 136 -22.75 18.50 1.84
N GLY A 137 -23.91 18.42 1.21
CA GLY A 137 -24.16 17.59 0.02
C GLY A 137 -24.42 16.11 0.31
N GLY A 138 -24.63 15.75 1.58
CA GLY A 138 -24.94 14.39 2.03
C GLY A 138 -26.42 14.02 1.96
N GLN A 139 -26.82 12.95 2.67
CA GLN A 139 -28.16 12.34 2.70
C GLN A 139 -28.58 11.84 1.33
N ARG A 140 -27.66 11.08 0.66
CA ARG A 140 -27.90 10.55 -0.69
C ARG A 140 -27.17 9.21 -0.90
N TRP A 141 -27.71 8.42 -1.79
CA TRP A 141 -26.99 7.27 -2.36
C TRP A 141 -25.95 7.76 -3.37
N TYR A 142 -24.78 7.11 -3.40
CA TYR A 142 -23.75 7.40 -4.40
C TYR A 142 -22.90 6.14 -4.64
N HIS A 143 -22.27 6.05 -5.81
CA HIS A 143 -21.31 4.99 -6.13
C HIS A 143 -19.89 5.42 -5.72
N LEU A 144 -19.09 4.48 -5.17
CA LEU A 144 -17.71 4.79 -4.72
C LEU A 144 -16.80 5.20 -5.87
N ASN A 145 -17.08 4.72 -7.09
CA ASN A 145 -16.41 5.09 -8.34
C ASN A 145 -17.43 5.82 -9.25
N PRO A 146 -17.76 7.09 -8.98
CA PRO A 146 -18.90 7.75 -9.64
C PRO A 146 -18.69 8.00 -11.13
N ASP A 147 -17.45 8.14 -11.58
CA ASP A 147 -17.08 8.53 -12.93
C ASP A 147 -16.68 7.34 -13.82
N GLU A 148 -16.74 6.11 -13.30
CA GLU A 148 -16.30 4.90 -13.98
C GLU A 148 -17.45 3.91 -14.24
N PRO A 149 -17.57 3.39 -15.48
CA PRO A 149 -18.56 2.37 -15.83
C PRO A 149 -18.05 0.98 -15.42
N ILE A 150 -18.12 0.64 -14.13
CA ILE A 150 -17.66 -0.64 -13.61
C ILE A 150 -18.48 -1.78 -14.23
N GLN A 151 -17.82 -2.65 -14.99
CA GLN A 151 -18.44 -3.81 -15.65
C GLN A 151 -18.54 -5.00 -14.68
N PRO A 152 -19.41 -6.00 -14.96
CA PRO A 152 -19.58 -7.18 -14.09
C PRO A 152 -18.30 -8.01 -13.87
N ASP A 153 -17.37 -8.00 -14.80
CA ASP A 153 -16.06 -8.70 -14.74
C ASP A 153 -14.92 -7.84 -14.23
N ASP A 154 -15.18 -6.56 -13.89
CA ASP A 154 -14.18 -5.66 -13.34
C ASP A 154 -13.83 -6.06 -11.90
N PRO A 155 -12.52 -6.08 -11.51
CA PRO A 155 -12.10 -6.32 -10.11
C PRO A 155 -12.70 -5.34 -9.10
N LEU A 156 -13.09 -4.14 -9.52
CA LEU A 156 -13.78 -3.13 -8.70
C LEU A 156 -15.30 -3.36 -8.62
N HIS A 157 -15.86 -4.32 -9.39
CA HIS A 157 -17.26 -4.69 -9.25
C HIS A 157 -17.56 -5.11 -7.80
N TRP A 158 -18.76 -4.84 -7.29
CA TRP A 158 -19.10 -5.15 -5.90
C TRP A 158 -18.95 -6.63 -5.52
N GLN A 159 -18.96 -7.56 -6.48
CA GLN A 159 -18.60 -8.97 -6.27
C GLN A 159 -17.13 -9.27 -6.58
N GLY A 160 -16.34 -8.27 -6.98
CA GLY A 160 -14.91 -8.40 -7.24
C GLY A 160 -14.11 -8.66 -5.96
N GLN A 161 -12.84 -9.02 -6.14
CA GLN A 161 -11.99 -9.42 -5.03
C GLN A 161 -11.69 -8.28 -4.04
N TYR A 162 -11.62 -7.03 -4.51
CA TYR A 162 -11.32 -5.88 -3.65
C TYR A 162 -12.46 -5.54 -2.70
N GLN A 163 -13.68 -6.02 -3.00
CA GLN A 163 -14.85 -5.85 -2.16
C GLN A 163 -15.10 -7.04 -1.22
N ASN A 164 -14.21 -8.06 -1.22
CA ASN A 164 -14.33 -9.20 -0.33
C ASN A 164 -13.97 -8.79 1.11
N TRP A 165 -15.01 -8.65 1.94
CA TRP A 165 -14.88 -8.25 3.34
C TRP A 165 -14.03 -9.24 4.14
N ASN A 166 -14.15 -10.56 3.89
CA ASN A 166 -13.49 -11.60 4.68
C ASN A 166 -11.97 -11.47 4.71
N ASN A 167 -11.34 -10.99 3.64
CA ASN A 167 -9.89 -10.86 3.54
C ASN A 167 -9.36 -9.42 3.61
N SER A 168 -10.20 -8.43 3.25
CA SER A 168 -9.71 -7.05 3.09
C SER A 168 -10.14 -6.13 4.24
N CYS A 169 -11.32 -6.37 4.83
CA CYS A 169 -11.96 -5.43 5.75
C CYS A 169 -12.16 -6.01 7.17
N ALA A 170 -12.37 -7.32 7.26
CA ALA A 170 -12.86 -8.00 8.46
C ALA A 170 -11.99 -7.78 9.70
N GLU A 171 -10.65 -7.74 9.53
CA GLU A 171 -9.73 -7.57 10.66
C GLU A 171 -9.89 -6.22 11.36
N CYS A 172 -10.16 -5.15 10.59
CA CYS A 172 -10.35 -3.81 11.12
C CYS A 172 -11.79 -3.55 11.60
N HIS A 173 -12.76 -4.40 11.22
CA HIS A 173 -14.18 -4.20 11.48
C HIS A 173 -14.82 -5.29 12.33
N SER A 174 -14.00 -6.16 12.94
CA SER A 174 -14.45 -7.19 13.89
C SER A 174 -13.43 -7.40 14.99
N THR A 175 -13.80 -8.15 16.02
CA THR A 175 -12.92 -8.51 17.15
C THR A 175 -12.55 -9.98 17.05
N ASN A 176 -11.27 -10.32 17.18
CA ASN A 176 -10.75 -11.70 17.13
C ASN A 176 -11.18 -12.42 15.85
N LEU A 177 -10.83 -11.87 14.70
CA LEU A 177 -11.14 -12.48 13.41
C LEU A 177 -10.44 -13.82 13.24
N GLN A 178 -11.23 -14.82 12.86
CA GLN A 178 -10.76 -16.10 12.35
C GLN A 178 -11.26 -16.25 10.92
N LYS A 179 -10.39 -15.98 9.94
CA LYS A 179 -10.78 -15.96 8.52
C LYS A 179 -11.25 -17.32 8.03
N ASN A 180 -10.56 -18.39 8.44
CA ASN A 180 -10.87 -19.79 8.13
C ASN A 180 -11.16 -20.00 6.63
N TYR A 181 -10.24 -19.58 5.77
CA TYR A 181 -10.30 -19.88 4.34
C TYR A 181 -9.74 -21.27 4.06
N ASP A 182 -10.51 -22.06 3.32
CA ASP A 182 -10.10 -23.37 2.81
C ASP A 182 -9.80 -23.24 1.31
N ASP A 183 -8.53 -23.42 0.93
CA ASP A 183 -8.06 -23.24 -0.43
C ASP A 183 -8.55 -24.33 -1.39
N MET A 184 -8.78 -25.56 -0.91
CA MET A 184 -9.26 -26.67 -1.76
C MET A 184 -10.71 -26.47 -2.19
N THR A 185 -11.55 -25.98 -1.29
CA THR A 185 -12.95 -25.70 -1.56
C THR A 185 -13.23 -24.25 -1.94
N GLN A 186 -12.22 -23.38 -1.85
CA GLN A 186 -12.29 -21.91 -2.04
C GLN A 186 -13.40 -21.26 -1.21
N ARG A 187 -13.56 -21.72 0.03
CA ARG A 187 -14.65 -21.34 0.93
C ARG A 187 -14.15 -20.67 2.19
N PHE A 188 -14.89 -19.66 2.62
CA PHE A 188 -14.73 -19.01 3.91
C PHE A 188 -15.70 -19.60 4.94
N THR A 189 -15.20 -19.86 6.15
CA THR A 189 -16.00 -20.14 7.35
C THR A 189 -15.62 -19.14 8.44
N THR A 190 -15.59 -17.87 8.07
CA THR A 190 -15.12 -16.76 8.90
C THR A 190 -15.91 -16.66 10.19
N GLN A 191 -15.18 -16.50 11.30
CA GLN A 191 -15.71 -16.31 12.65
C GLN A 191 -15.05 -15.11 13.31
N PHE A 192 -15.72 -14.51 14.27
CA PHE A 192 -15.20 -13.43 15.11
C PHE A 192 -15.91 -13.46 16.47
N SER A 193 -15.25 -12.95 17.51
CA SER A 193 -15.79 -12.96 18.86
C SER A 193 -16.86 -11.89 19.08
N GLU A 194 -16.72 -10.73 18.43
CA GLU A 194 -17.68 -9.63 18.51
C GLU A 194 -17.79 -8.91 17.16
N VAL A 195 -19.00 -8.49 16.82
CA VAL A 195 -19.28 -7.59 15.69
C VAL A 195 -18.72 -6.22 16.04
N SER A 196 -17.96 -5.61 15.13
CA SER A 196 -17.26 -4.34 15.32
C SER A 196 -15.95 -4.44 16.14
N VAL A 197 -15.31 -3.30 16.37
CA VAL A 197 -14.07 -3.20 17.17
C VAL A 197 -14.43 -3.05 18.63
N GLY A 198 -14.47 -4.18 19.36
CA GLY A 198 -14.75 -4.23 20.78
C GLY A 198 -13.55 -3.90 21.66
N CYS A 199 -13.75 -3.92 22.98
CA CYS A 199 -12.68 -3.66 23.96
C CYS A 199 -11.48 -4.59 23.75
N GLU A 200 -11.76 -5.86 23.51
CA GLU A 200 -10.75 -6.91 23.38
C GLU A 200 -10.01 -6.88 22.02
N ALA A 201 -10.46 -6.10 21.06
CA ALA A 201 -9.71 -5.86 19.82
C ALA A 201 -8.38 -5.11 20.07
N CYS A 202 -8.36 -4.27 21.11
CA CYS A 202 -7.16 -3.52 21.52
C CYS A 202 -6.49 -4.13 22.75
N HIS A 203 -7.29 -4.52 23.76
CA HIS A 203 -6.78 -4.98 25.05
C HIS A 203 -6.40 -6.47 25.08
N GLY A 204 -6.87 -7.27 24.12
CA GLY A 204 -6.70 -8.72 24.11
C GLY A 204 -7.77 -9.45 24.93
N PRO A 205 -7.71 -10.80 24.99
CA PRO A 205 -8.71 -11.64 25.61
C PRO A 205 -8.83 -11.35 27.11
N ALA A 206 -10.05 -11.14 27.61
CA ALA A 206 -10.32 -10.63 28.95
C ALA A 206 -10.90 -11.67 29.93
N GLN A 207 -11.11 -12.91 29.52
CA GLN A 207 -11.80 -13.92 30.38
C GLN A 207 -11.06 -14.18 31.70
N GLU A 208 -9.73 -14.24 31.66
CA GLU A 208 -8.93 -14.43 32.90
C GLU A 208 -9.00 -13.19 33.79
N HIS A 209 -8.96 -11.99 33.23
CA HIS A 209 -9.13 -10.76 33.97
C HIS A 209 -10.53 -10.67 34.62
N LEU A 210 -11.56 -11.03 33.89
CA LEU A 210 -12.93 -11.06 34.40
C LEU A 210 -13.07 -12.05 35.56
N ALA A 211 -12.55 -13.27 35.43
CA ALA A 211 -12.54 -14.28 36.48
C ALA A 211 -11.75 -13.84 37.73
N TRP A 212 -10.63 -13.14 37.53
CA TRP A 212 -9.86 -12.53 38.61
C TRP A 212 -10.66 -11.43 39.32
N ALA A 213 -11.24 -10.50 38.61
CA ALA A 213 -11.99 -9.38 39.15
C ALA A 213 -13.25 -9.84 39.93
N GLN A 214 -13.90 -10.89 39.45
CA GLN A 214 -15.10 -11.47 40.10
C GLN A 214 -14.77 -12.35 41.30
N SER A 215 -13.54 -12.85 41.44
CA SER A 215 -13.17 -13.76 42.53
C SER A 215 -13.21 -13.10 43.91
N GLY A 216 -13.02 -11.78 43.98
CA GLY A 216 -12.89 -11.04 45.25
C GLY A 216 -11.66 -11.43 46.07
N ASP A 217 -10.79 -12.30 45.57
CA ASP A 217 -9.61 -12.81 46.27
C ASP A 217 -8.42 -11.87 46.05
N ALA A 218 -8.13 -11.05 47.05
CA ALA A 218 -7.00 -10.11 46.99
C ALA A 218 -5.62 -10.81 46.95
N ALA A 219 -5.54 -12.12 47.29
CA ALA A 219 -4.30 -12.88 47.19
C ALA A 219 -4.04 -13.44 45.78
N ARG A 220 -5.05 -13.49 44.93
CA ARG A 220 -4.90 -13.92 43.55
C ARG A 220 -4.14 -12.85 42.72
N PRO A 221 -3.01 -13.18 42.08
CA PRO A 221 -2.28 -12.21 41.26
C PRO A 221 -3.17 -11.72 40.10
N LYS A 222 -3.09 -10.41 39.85
CA LYS A 222 -3.74 -9.79 38.67
C LYS A 222 -3.12 -10.37 37.43
N PRO A 223 -3.91 -10.87 36.44
CA PRO A 223 -3.39 -11.28 35.15
C PRO A 223 -2.64 -10.13 34.45
N GLU A 224 -1.54 -10.46 33.80
CA GLU A 224 -0.84 -9.51 32.96
C GLU A 224 -1.60 -9.31 31.63
N TRP A 225 -1.70 -8.06 31.19
CA TRP A 225 -2.24 -7.78 29.88
C TRP A 225 -1.16 -7.97 28.82
N PRO A 226 -1.52 -8.53 27.65
CA PRO A 226 -0.55 -8.76 26.58
C PRO A 226 0.00 -7.45 25.98
N SER A 227 -0.73 -6.32 26.11
CA SER A 227 -0.32 -5.01 25.64
C SER A 227 -0.44 -3.93 26.72
N ARG A 228 0.59 -3.12 26.88
CA ARG A 228 0.61 -1.98 27.81
C ARG A 228 0.13 -0.71 27.11
N LEU A 229 -1.18 -0.44 27.17
CA LEU A 229 -1.82 0.67 26.44
C LEU A 229 -1.92 1.99 27.22
N ASN A 230 -1.51 2.00 28.50
CA ASN A 230 -1.60 3.17 29.38
C ASN A 230 -0.35 4.06 29.38
N GLN A 231 0.58 3.83 28.49
CA GLN A 231 1.82 4.60 28.38
C GLN A 231 1.56 5.86 27.56
N ARG A 232 1.51 7.01 28.21
CA ARG A 232 1.47 8.33 27.60
C ARG A 232 2.80 9.05 27.81
N GLY A 233 3.11 10.02 26.94
CA GLY A 233 4.21 10.92 27.13
C GLY A 233 4.03 11.82 28.38
N GLU A 234 5.12 12.10 29.09
CA GLU A 234 5.17 13.13 30.15
C GLU A 234 5.72 14.41 29.53
N TRP A 235 4.80 15.25 29.04
CA TRP A 235 5.16 16.44 28.29
C TRP A 235 5.34 17.66 29.19
N ALA A 236 6.49 18.35 29.10
CA ALA A 236 6.75 19.58 29.82
C ALA A 236 7.42 20.64 28.92
N PHE A 237 7.05 21.91 29.13
CA PHE A 237 7.74 23.03 28.50
C PHE A 237 9.02 23.36 29.23
N GLU A 238 10.11 23.37 28.47
CA GLU A 238 11.40 23.88 28.91
C GLU A 238 11.67 25.29 28.34
N ALA A 239 12.95 25.59 28.03
CA ALA A 239 13.35 26.89 27.47
C ALA A 239 12.79 27.10 26.03
N LYS A 240 12.46 26.03 25.30
CA LYS A 240 11.92 26.09 23.92
C LYS A 240 10.41 26.21 23.94
N PRO A 241 9.81 26.73 22.85
CA PRO A 241 8.35 26.84 22.73
C PRO A 241 7.65 25.51 22.37
N ILE A 242 8.40 24.40 22.30
CA ILE A 242 7.89 23.05 22.05
C ILE A 242 8.18 22.20 23.29
N ALA A 243 7.17 21.49 23.79
CA ALA A 243 7.30 20.59 24.93
C ALA A 243 8.24 19.40 24.62
N VAL A 244 8.89 18.92 25.65
CA VAL A 244 9.80 17.75 25.60
C VAL A 244 9.14 16.60 26.36
N ASN A 245 9.25 15.40 25.84
CA ASN A 245 8.78 14.18 26.51
C ASN A 245 9.84 13.71 27.52
N HIS A 246 9.43 13.56 28.77
CA HIS A 246 10.28 13.05 29.87
C HIS A 246 9.99 11.58 30.22
N ALA A 247 9.00 10.95 29.56
CA ALA A 247 8.75 9.53 29.77
C ALA A 247 9.95 8.69 29.30
N GLN A 248 10.33 7.72 30.11
CA GLN A 248 11.48 6.83 29.82
C GLN A 248 11.09 5.58 29.02
N ASN A 249 9.82 5.40 28.68
CA ASN A 249 9.32 4.20 28.04
C ASN A 249 9.11 4.41 26.54
N SER A 250 9.40 3.37 25.75
CA SER A 250 8.96 3.34 24.36
C SER A 250 7.43 3.17 24.33
N ASN A 251 6.78 3.93 23.45
CA ASN A 251 5.33 3.89 23.28
C ASN A 251 4.90 2.94 22.14
N ASP A 252 5.81 2.07 21.71
CA ASP A 252 5.66 1.25 20.50
C ASP A 252 4.50 0.26 20.60
N GLU A 253 4.26 -0.32 21.79
CA GLU A 253 3.16 -1.27 21.98
C GLU A 253 1.78 -0.66 21.65
N GLN A 254 1.52 0.56 22.11
CA GLN A 254 0.28 1.26 21.81
C GLN A 254 0.16 1.58 20.30
N ILE A 255 1.24 2.07 19.71
CA ILE A 255 1.28 2.42 18.28
C ILE A 255 1.08 1.16 17.43
N ASN A 256 1.70 0.02 17.78
CA ASN A 256 1.52 -1.26 17.08
C ASN A 256 0.06 -1.74 17.10
N VAL A 257 -0.63 -1.60 18.24
CA VAL A 257 -2.06 -1.97 18.34
C VAL A 257 -2.92 -1.09 17.43
N CYS A 258 -2.69 0.23 17.40
CA CYS A 258 -3.41 1.13 16.51
C CYS A 258 -3.06 0.87 15.03
N ALA A 259 -1.79 0.67 14.73
CA ALA A 259 -1.27 0.45 13.39
C ALA A 259 -1.83 -0.81 12.73
N ARG A 260 -2.23 -1.82 13.51
CA ARG A 260 -2.91 -3.03 13.00
C ARG A 260 -4.07 -2.69 12.07
N CYS A 261 -4.88 -1.68 12.40
CA CYS A 261 -6.03 -1.24 11.61
C CYS A 261 -5.77 0.07 10.85
N HIS A 262 -4.94 0.96 11.41
CA HIS A 262 -4.70 2.30 10.87
C HIS A 262 -3.43 2.41 10.02
N SER A 263 -2.99 1.31 9.36
CA SER A 263 -1.87 1.31 8.41
C SER A 263 -2.21 0.66 7.08
N ARG A 264 -1.59 1.14 6.01
CA ARG A 264 -1.53 0.41 4.72
C ARG A 264 -0.51 -0.71 4.86
N ARG A 265 -0.96 -1.95 4.74
CA ARG A 265 -0.16 -3.12 5.08
C ARG A 265 -0.63 -4.38 4.35
N SER A 266 0.22 -5.39 4.32
CA SER A 266 -0.13 -6.74 3.90
C SER A 266 -0.06 -7.70 5.08
N HIS A 267 -0.93 -8.69 5.13
CA HIS A 267 -0.90 -9.74 6.12
C HIS A 267 0.32 -10.65 5.94
N LEU A 268 0.96 -11.01 7.04
CA LEU A 268 2.00 -12.05 7.12
C LEU A 268 1.51 -13.25 7.94
N ASP A 269 0.99 -13.00 9.15
CA ASP A 269 0.51 -14.06 10.04
C ASP A 269 -0.68 -13.57 10.88
N ASP A 270 -1.35 -14.49 11.59
CA ASP A 270 -2.45 -14.18 12.49
C ASP A 270 -1.98 -13.26 13.63
N TYR A 271 -2.74 -12.20 13.88
CA TYR A 271 -2.40 -11.23 14.91
C TYR A 271 -2.45 -11.84 16.31
N GLN A 272 -1.43 -11.58 17.10
CA GLN A 272 -1.36 -11.90 18.52
C GLN A 272 -1.10 -10.62 19.31
N HIS A 273 -1.90 -10.40 20.36
CA HIS A 273 -1.73 -9.24 21.21
C HIS A 273 -0.36 -9.19 21.89
N GLY A 274 0.22 -8.01 21.99
CA GLY A 274 1.54 -7.79 22.58
C GLY A 274 2.73 -7.97 21.62
N GLN A 275 2.50 -8.43 20.40
CA GLN A 275 3.54 -8.53 19.38
C GLN A 275 3.71 -7.22 18.61
N ALA A 276 4.92 -6.98 18.09
CA ALA A 276 5.18 -5.90 17.15
C ALA A 276 4.40 -6.11 15.84
N LEU A 277 4.00 -5.02 15.17
CA LEU A 277 3.25 -5.09 13.91
C LEU A 277 3.97 -5.92 12.85
N SER A 278 5.30 -5.82 12.77
CA SER A 278 6.15 -6.56 11.81
C SER A 278 6.16 -8.08 11.98
N GLN A 279 5.67 -8.59 13.12
CA GLN A 279 5.49 -10.04 13.33
C GLN A 279 4.24 -10.59 12.63
N THR A 280 3.31 -9.73 12.27
CA THR A 280 2.02 -10.16 11.71
C THR A 280 1.65 -9.42 10.42
N HIS A 281 2.30 -8.29 10.15
CA HIS A 281 2.01 -7.46 9.00
C HIS A 281 3.29 -6.85 8.41
N ARG A 282 3.31 -6.70 7.10
CA ARG A 282 4.30 -5.89 6.38
C ARG A 282 3.72 -4.52 6.07
N LEU A 283 4.31 -3.48 6.64
CA LEU A 283 3.95 -2.10 6.36
C LEU A 283 4.32 -1.74 4.91
N ALA A 284 3.43 -1.02 4.21
CA ALA A 284 3.76 -0.42 2.93
C ALA A 284 4.77 0.72 3.12
N LEU A 285 5.78 0.76 2.26
CA LEU A 285 6.76 1.84 2.20
C LEU A 285 6.19 3.08 1.50
N LEU A 286 7.01 4.11 1.34
CA LEU A 286 6.63 5.35 0.65
C LEU A 286 6.70 5.15 -0.88
N ASP A 287 5.89 4.21 -1.38
CA ASP A 287 5.83 3.86 -2.79
C ASP A 287 5.14 4.95 -3.61
N PRO A 288 5.54 5.20 -4.87
CA PRO A 288 5.06 6.34 -5.67
C PRO A 288 3.57 6.29 -5.98
N ASN A 289 2.93 5.11 -5.91
CA ASN A 289 1.47 4.97 -6.07
C ASN A 289 0.71 5.34 -4.80
N LEU A 290 1.36 5.30 -3.64
CA LEU A 290 0.76 5.51 -2.32
C LEU A 290 1.08 6.90 -1.75
N TYR A 291 2.26 7.44 -2.04
CA TYR A 291 2.74 8.70 -1.51
C TYR A 291 3.36 9.56 -2.59
N PHE A 292 3.26 10.87 -2.41
CA PHE A 292 4.05 11.82 -3.19
C PHE A 292 5.53 11.75 -2.78
N PRO A 293 6.47 12.22 -3.62
CA PRO A 293 7.91 12.14 -3.33
C PRO A 293 8.35 12.85 -2.03
N ASP A 294 7.57 13.80 -1.56
CA ASP A 294 7.80 14.51 -0.30
C ASP A 294 7.16 13.82 0.93
N GLY A 295 6.49 12.69 0.72
CA GLY A 295 5.85 11.85 1.74
C GLY A 295 4.41 12.22 2.06
N GLN A 296 3.81 13.22 1.40
CA GLN A 296 2.38 13.47 1.50
C GLN A 296 1.57 12.28 0.97
N ILE A 297 0.40 12.05 1.55
CA ILE A 297 -0.48 10.96 1.11
C ILE A 297 -1.01 11.22 -0.30
N ARG A 298 -0.96 10.18 -1.16
CA ARG A 298 -1.47 10.20 -2.52
C ARG A 298 -2.68 9.31 -2.69
N ASP A 299 -2.64 8.12 -2.12
CA ASP A 299 -3.73 7.15 -2.12
C ASP A 299 -4.17 6.84 -0.69
N GLU A 300 -5.16 5.97 -0.51
CA GLU A 300 -5.66 5.57 0.81
C GLU A 300 -4.64 4.73 1.57
N VAL A 301 -3.83 5.39 2.39
CA VAL A 301 -2.75 4.77 3.19
C VAL A 301 -3.06 4.76 4.70
N PHE A 302 -4.23 5.22 5.08
CA PHE A 302 -4.61 5.46 6.47
C PHE A 302 -3.71 6.51 7.12
N VAL A 303 -3.30 6.33 8.38
CA VAL A 303 -2.58 7.39 9.12
C VAL A 303 -1.20 6.98 9.61
N HIS A 304 -0.96 5.68 9.84
CA HIS A 304 0.28 5.23 10.51
C HIS A 304 1.53 5.53 9.69
N GLY A 305 1.54 5.20 8.38
CA GLY A 305 2.69 5.44 7.51
C GLY A 305 3.05 6.93 7.38
N SER A 306 2.06 7.82 7.41
CA SER A 306 2.29 9.27 7.48
C SER A 306 2.82 9.69 8.85
N PHE A 307 2.22 9.18 9.93
CA PHE A 307 2.59 9.56 11.30
C PHE A 307 4.04 9.22 11.65
N ILE A 308 4.52 8.02 11.30
CA ILE A 308 5.90 7.60 11.60
C ILE A 308 6.97 8.34 10.77
N GLN A 309 6.57 9.15 9.78
CA GLN A 309 7.45 10.08 9.09
C GLN A 309 7.71 11.36 9.90
N SER A 310 6.83 11.67 10.86
CA SER A 310 6.79 12.97 11.54
C SER A 310 7.88 13.11 12.61
N LYS A 311 8.30 14.35 12.82
CA LYS A 311 9.17 14.70 13.96
C LYS A 311 8.49 14.51 15.31
N MET A 312 7.15 14.53 15.35
CA MET A 312 6.38 14.27 16.56
C MET A 312 6.50 12.81 16.98
N TYR A 313 6.38 11.87 16.03
CA TYR A 313 6.63 10.45 16.31
C TYR A 313 8.06 10.24 16.85
N GLN A 314 9.07 10.84 16.21
CA GLN A 314 10.45 10.75 16.67
C GLN A 314 10.67 11.35 18.08
N ALA A 315 9.84 12.33 18.47
CA ALA A 315 9.86 12.91 19.81
C ALA A 315 9.10 12.07 20.84
N GLY A 316 8.49 10.95 20.43
CA GLY A 316 7.75 10.04 21.32
C GLY A 316 6.26 10.36 21.48
N VAL A 317 5.66 11.14 20.58
CA VAL A 317 4.21 11.36 20.55
C VAL A 317 3.51 10.07 20.16
N THR A 318 2.39 9.78 20.81
CA THR A 318 1.51 8.64 20.51
C THR A 318 0.13 9.08 20.04
N CYS A 319 -0.65 8.13 19.53
CA CYS A 319 -2.04 8.39 19.13
C CYS A 319 -2.87 8.94 20.29
N THR A 320 -2.66 8.46 21.52
CA THR A 320 -3.42 8.87 22.71
C THR A 320 -2.93 10.16 23.37
N ASP A 321 -1.89 10.80 22.85
CA ASP A 321 -1.58 12.18 23.23
C ASP A 321 -2.62 13.16 22.63
N CYS A 322 -3.22 12.79 21.51
CA CYS A 322 -4.22 13.60 20.81
C CYS A 322 -5.65 13.05 20.89
N HIS A 323 -5.83 11.72 20.81
CA HIS A 323 -7.11 11.05 20.72
C HIS A 323 -7.47 10.28 22.01
N ASN A 324 -8.74 10.37 22.42
CA ASN A 324 -9.32 9.41 23.36
C ASN A 324 -9.62 8.11 22.60
N PRO A 325 -8.92 6.98 22.91
CA PRO A 325 -9.05 5.75 22.13
C PRO A 325 -10.44 5.09 22.26
N HIS A 326 -11.18 5.38 23.34
CA HIS A 326 -12.51 4.82 23.57
C HIS A 326 -13.58 5.55 22.78
N SER A 327 -13.59 6.89 22.78
CA SER A 327 -14.55 7.68 22.01
C SER A 327 -14.11 7.95 20.56
N GLY A 328 -12.83 7.79 20.24
CA GLY A 328 -12.24 8.17 18.96
C GLY A 328 -12.08 9.70 18.76
N LYS A 329 -12.53 10.51 19.72
CA LYS A 329 -12.50 11.98 19.64
C LYS A 329 -11.14 12.52 20.08
N VAL A 330 -10.79 13.71 19.59
CA VAL A 330 -9.65 14.48 20.09
C VAL A 330 -9.95 15.06 21.46
N TYR A 331 -8.94 15.22 22.31
CA TYR A 331 -9.10 15.75 23.68
C TYR A 331 -9.43 17.25 23.73
N ALA A 332 -9.05 18.00 22.71
CA ALA A 332 -9.36 19.42 22.61
C ALA A 332 -9.67 19.80 21.17
N GLN A 333 -10.44 20.85 20.97
CA GLN A 333 -10.85 21.31 19.65
C GLN A 333 -9.87 22.37 19.11
N ASN A 334 -9.76 22.44 17.79
CA ASN A 334 -8.96 23.46 17.08
C ASN A 334 -7.50 23.52 17.57
N ASN A 335 -6.93 24.71 17.63
CA ASN A 335 -5.53 24.94 18.02
C ASN A 335 -5.23 24.59 19.48
N ALA A 336 -6.26 24.49 20.35
CA ALA A 336 -6.07 24.10 21.74
C ALA A 336 -5.43 22.71 21.90
N LEU A 337 -5.69 21.78 20.97
CA LEU A 337 -5.01 20.47 20.97
C LEU A 337 -3.50 20.61 20.75
N CYS A 338 -3.11 21.39 19.76
CA CYS A 338 -1.70 21.62 19.43
C CYS A 338 -0.98 22.41 20.54
N ALA A 339 -1.70 23.32 21.19
CA ALA A 339 -1.20 24.16 22.29
C ALA A 339 -0.79 23.36 23.54
N THR A 340 -1.19 22.11 23.67
CA THR A 340 -0.72 21.22 24.75
C THR A 340 0.79 20.98 24.69
N CYS A 341 1.38 21.01 23.48
CA CYS A 341 2.81 20.79 23.26
C CYS A 341 3.50 21.94 22.50
N HIS A 342 2.76 22.84 21.85
CA HIS A 342 3.28 23.98 21.09
C HIS A 342 2.76 25.27 21.71
N LYS A 343 3.62 26.11 22.34
CA LYS A 343 3.19 27.34 23.00
C LYS A 343 2.40 28.24 22.06
N ALA A 344 1.15 28.55 22.42
CA ALA A 344 0.24 29.36 21.60
C ALA A 344 0.83 30.75 21.29
N GLU A 345 1.50 31.38 22.25
CA GLU A 345 2.15 32.68 22.07
C GLU A 345 3.29 32.67 21.03
N ALA A 346 3.81 31.50 20.68
CA ALA A 346 4.82 31.35 19.64
C ALA A 346 4.24 30.96 18.28
N PHE A 347 3.21 30.12 18.27
CA PHE A 347 2.72 29.46 17.04
C PHE A 347 1.30 29.86 16.66
N ASP A 348 0.39 30.14 17.60
CA ASP A 348 -0.98 30.54 17.31
C ASP A 348 -1.10 32.06 17.22
N THR A 349 -0.35 32.64 16.30
CA THR A 349 -0.25 34.10 16.14
C THR A 349 -0.31 34.51 14.67
N PRO A 350 -0.84 35.69 14.33
CA PRO A 350 -0.83 36.20 12.96
C PRO A 350 0.57 36.29 12.34
N LYS A 351 1.62 36.41 13.17
CA LYS A 351 3.00 36.39 12.68
C LYS A 351 3.42 35.02 12.15
N HIS A 352 2.86 33.92 12.70
CA HIS A 352 3.16 32.57 12.24
C HIS A 352 2.28 32.16 11.08
N HIS A 353 0.96 32.25 11.22
CA HIS A 353 0.00 31.72 10.23
C HIS A 353 -0.46 32.75 9.18
N GLN A 354 -0.14 34.06 9.34
CA GLN A 354 -0.43 35.16 8.41
C GLN A 354 -1.94 35.35 8.09
N HIS A 355 -2.82 34.89 8.97
CA HIS A 355 -4.27 34.96 8.84
C HIS A 355 -4.87 35.65 10.07
N GLN A 356 -6.15 36.06 9.97
CA GLN A 356 -6.88 36.60 11.11
C GLN A 356 -7.04 35.51 12.19
N THR A 357 -6.85 35.88 13.44
CA THR A 357 -7.11 35.00 14.58
C THR A 357 -8.53 34.43 14.52
N ASN A 358 -8.69 33.14 14.81
CA ASN A 358 -9.95 32.38 14.74
C ASN A 358 -10.55 32.22 13.34
N SER A 359 -9.82 32.54 12.26
CA SER A 359 -10.24 32.15 10.90
C SER A 359 -9.82 30.73 10.56
N GLU A 360 -10.41 30.13 9.52
CA GLU A 360 -10.01 28.81 8.98
C GLU A 360 -8.52 28.76 8.63
N GLY A 361 -7.96 29.85 8.09
CA GLY A 361 -6.52 29.94 7.77
C GLY A 361 -5.60 29.99 8.99
N ALA A 362 -6.13 30.30 10.19
CA ALA A 362 -5.37 30.29 11.45
C ALA A 362 -5.35 28.91 12.12
N LEU A 363 -6.13 27.92 11.61
CA LEU A 363 -6.13 26.57 12.18
C LEU A 363 -4.85 25.82 11.80
N CYS A 364 -4.08 25.38 12.78
CA CYS A 364 -2.84 24.63 12.62
C CYS A 364 -3.00 23.44 11.67
N ILE A 365 -4.10 22.71 11.84
CA ILE A 365 -4.39 21.50 11.06
C ILE A 365 -4.58 21.75 9.58
N ASN A 366 -5.06 22.91 9.16
CA ASN A 366 -5.32 23.22 7.76
C ASN A 366 -4.04 23.41 6.94
N CYS A 367 -2.93 23.78 7.60
CA CYS A 367 -1.62 23.90 6.98
C CYS A 367 -0.72 22.67 7.20
N HIS A 368 -0.74 22.10 8.43
CA HIS A 368 0.19 21.03 8.81
C HIS A 368 -0.40 19.62 8.69
N MET A 369 -1.72 19.49 8.58
CA MET A 369 -2.46 18.23 8.40
C MET A 369 -3.55 18.41 7.33
N PRO A 370 -3.18 18.74 6.08
CA PRO A 370 -4.16 18.98 5.03
C PRO A 370 -5.03 17.74 4.79
N GLU A 371 -6.30 17.95 4.43
CA GLU A 371 -7.24 16.87 4.16
C GLU A 371 -7.11 16.34 2.74
N THR A 372 -7.36 15.04 2.57
CA THR A 372 -7.60 14.40 1.28
C THR A 372 -8.91 13.64 1.36
N VAL A 373 -9.76 13.78 0.35
CA VAL A 373 -11.06 13.10 0.30
C VAL A 373 -10.88 11.72 -0.33
N TYR A 374 -11.30 10.68 0.41
CA TYR A 374 -11.35 9.31 -0.06
C TYR A 374 -12.79 8.83 -0.18
N MET A 375 -13.02 7.76 -0.94
CA MET A 375 -14.34 7.17 -1.11
C MET A 375 -15.44 8.21 -1.43
N GLY A 376 -15.08 9.28 -2.12
CA GLY A 376 -15.97 10.36 -2.55
C GLY A 376 -16.40 11.37 -1.47
N VAL A 377 -16.42 11.00 -0.20
CA VAL A 377 -16.99 11.83 0.88
C VAL A 377 -16.18 11.85 2.18
N ASP A 378 -15.19 10.97 2.33
CA ASP A 378 -14.43 10.77 3.58
C ASP A 378 -13.16 11.64 3.57
N ALA A 379 -13.21 12.81 4.19
CA ALA A 379 -12.08 13.72 4.34
C ALA A 379 -11.16 13.25 5.47
N ARG A 380 -9.94 12.86 5.14
CA ARG A 380 -8.93 12.41 6.11
C ARG A 380 -7.72 13.33 6.12
N ARG A 381 -7.21 13.62 7.31
CA ARG A 381 -6.04 14.49 7.51
C ARG A 381 -4.74 13.70 7.39
N ASP A 382 -3.75 14.32 6.72
CA ASP A 382 -2.39 13.79 6.67
C ASP A 382 -1.71 13.94 8.05
N HIS A 383 -1.22 12.84 8.62
CA HIS A 383 -0.57 12.78 9.93
C HIS A 383 0.97 12.91 9.85
N SER A 384 1.52 13.26 8.70
CA SER A 384 2.96 13.57 8.56
C SER A 384 3.35 14.91 9.22
N MET A 385 2.37 15.76 9.56
CA MET A 385 2.53 17.07 10.20
C MET A 385 3.62 17.91 9.50
N GLN A 386 3.55 17.96 8.19
CA GLN A 386 4.56 18.63 7.37
C GLN A 386 4.45 20.16 7.44
N ILE A 387 5.54 20.82 7.10
CA ILE A 387 5.55 22.25 6.82
C ILE A 387 5.14 22.45 5.37
N PRO A 388 4.26 23.42 5.04
CA PRO A 388 3.90 23.72 3.65
C PRO A 388 5.13 24.06 2.79
N ARG A 389 5.25 23.40 1.62
CA ARG A 389 6.42 23.49 0.72
C ARG A 389 5.98 23.74 -0.73
N PRO A 390 5.49 24.97 -1.04
CA PRO A 390 5.07 25.30 -2.39
C PRO A 390 6.20 25.28 -3.43
N ASP A 391 7.47 25.39 -3.01
CA ASP A 391 8.63 25.16 -3.88
C ASP A 391 8.67 23.73 -4.42
N LEU A 392 8.33 22.73 -3.60
CA LEU A 392 8.20 21.34 -4.06
C LEU A 392 6.98 21.17 -4.97
N SER A 393 5.90 21.89 -4.71
CA SER A 393 4.71 21.87 -5.58
C SER A 393 5.03 22.40 -6.99
N ILE A 394 5.85 23.43 -7.11
CA ILE A 394 6.33 23.96 -8.38
C ILE A 394 7.23 22.95 -9.10
N ASN A 395 8.17 22.36 -8.38
CA ASN A 395 9.23 21.55 -8.98
C ASN A 395 8.84 20.08 -9.20
N LEU A 396 7.97 19.52 -8.35
CA LEU A 396 7.63 18.09 -8.30
C LEU A 396 6.14 17.80 -8.45
N GLY A 397 5.29 18.84 -8.52
CA GLY A 397 3.83 18.65 -8.64
C GLY A 397 3.15 18.10 -7.39
N VAL A 398 3.79 18.15 -6.22
CA VAL A 398 3.19 17.69 -4.97
C VAL A 398 2.09 18.65 -4.49
N PRO A 399 1.11 18.19 -3.68
CA PRO A 399 0.03 19.05 -3.18
C PRO A 399 0.54 20.22 -2.34
N ASN A 400 -0.25 21.29 -2.32
CA ASN A 400 0.07 22.53 -1.60
C ASN A 400 -1.09 22.93 -0.69
N ALA A 401 -0.82 23.06 0.61
CA ALA A 401 -1.83 23.43 1.59
C ALA A 401 -2.46 24.81 1.33
N CYS A 402 -1.71 25.79 0.78
CA CYS A 402 -2.22 27.15 0.51
C CYS A 402 -3.29 27.16 -0.57
N THR A 403 -3.03 26.47 -1.70
CA THR A 403 -3.95 26.48 -2.86
C THR A 403 -5.21 25.64 -2.67
N ARG A 404 -5.32 24.90 -1.56
CA ARG A 404 -6.59 24.24 -1.18
C ARG A 404 -7.68 25.25 -0.84
N CYS A 405 -7.33 26.34 -0.18
CA CYS A 405 -8.24 27.42 0.16
C CYS A 405 -8.16 28.57 -0.86
N HIS A 406 -6.96 28.95 -1.30
CA HIS A 406 -6.69 29.97 -2.31
C HIS A 406 -6.70 29.35 -3.71
N GLN A 407 -7.85 28.84 -4.14
CA GLN A 407 -8.00 28.08 -5.39
C GLN A 407 -7.80 28.94 -6.66
N ASP A 408 -7.92 30.23 -6.54
CA ASP A 408 -7.68 31.25 -7.58
C ASP A 408 -6.18 31.60 -7.73
N GLN A 409 -5.32 31.12 -6.81
CA GLN A 409 -3.90 31.43 -6.75
C GLN A 409 -3.05 30.24 -7.26
N SER A 410 -1.81 30.57 -7.68
CA SER A 410 -0.85 29.57 -8.16
C SER A 410 0.08 29.07 -7.06
N ASN A 411 0.79 27.95 -7.31
CA ASN A 411 1.88 27.50 -6.45
C ASN A 411 3.00 28.54 -6.37
N GLN A 412 3.21 29.32 -7.44
CA GLN A 412 4.21 30.40 -7.49
C GLN A 412 3.84 31.52 -6.50
N TRP A 413 2.56 31.93 -6.45
CA TRP A 413 2.05 32.88 -5.47
C TRP A 413 2.29 32.41 -4.03
N ALA A 414 1.99 31.14 -3.72
CA ALA A 414 2.21 30.56 -2.40
C ALA A 414 3.71 30.54 -2.02
N PHE A 415 4.59 30.29 -2.99
CA PHE A 415 6.03 30.31 -2.80
C PHE A 415 6.53 31.74 -2.49
N GLU A 416 6.09 32.72 -3.25
CA GLU A 416 6.42 34.14 -3.05
C GLU A 416 5.95 34.65 -1.68
N ALA A 417 4.73 34.28 -1.25
CA ALA A 417 4.22 34.60 0.06
C ALA A 417 5.10 34.04 1.20
N LEU A 418 5.54 32.76 1.12
CA LEU A 418 6.44 32.20 2.12
C LEU A 418 7.84 32.84 2.12
N LEU A 419 8.32 33.33 0.97
CA LEU A 419 9.55 34.10 0.89
C LEU A 419 9.41 35.44 1.62
N GLU A 420 8.31 36.18 1.40
CA GLU A 420 8.03 37.44 2.09
C GLU A 420 7.90 37.27 3.61
N TRP A 421 7.39 36.14 4.07
CA TRP A 421 7.25 35.83 5.49
C TRP A 421 8.54 35.31 6.13
N ASP A 422 9.65 35.17 5.38
CA ASP A 422 10.93 34.56 5.82
C ASP A 422 10.75 33.17 6.46
N GLN A 423 9.78 32.41 5.95
CA GLN A 423 9.42 31.09 6.47
C GLN A 423 9.84 29.93 5.56
N LEU A 424 10.36 30.22 4.36
CA LEU A 424 10.83 29.18 3.46
C LEU A 424 12.15 28.58 3.96
N ARG A 425 12.09 27.35 4.43
CA ARG A 425 13.29 26.59 4.84
C ARG A 425 13.71 25.66 3.71
N ARG A 426 14.86 25.91 3.13
CA ARG A 426 15.57 24.94 2.30
C ARG A 426 16.36 24.03 3.23
N ASP A 427 15.86 22.82 3.40
CA ASP A 427 16.45 21.81 4.25
C ASP A 427 16.54 20.47 3.52
N MET A 428 16.96 19.45 4.24
CA MET A 428 17.08 18.06 3.78
C MET A 428 15.78 17.49 3.17
N HIS A 429 14.59 18.07 3.44
CA HIS A 429 13.33 17.66 2.79
C HIS A 429 13.34 17.92 1.29
N THR A 430 13.96 19.03 0.82
CA THR A 430 14.09 19.32 -0.63
C THR A 430 14.93 18.26 -1.32
N GLU A 431 16.07 17.92 -0.75
CA GLU A 431 17.01 16.96 -1.31
C GLU A 431 16.36 15.56 -1.35
N ARG A 432 15.69 15.18 -0.26
CA ARG A 432 15.00 13.90 -0.13
C ARG A 432 13.87 13.76 -1.16
N ALA A 433 12.94 14.71 -1.21
CA ALA A 433 11.83 14.70 -2.16
C ALA A 433 12.32 14.69 -3.61
N THR A 434 13.35 15.47 -3.92
CA THR A 434 13.95 15.51 -5.26
C THR A 434 14.62 14.18 -5.61
N ALA A 435 15.32 13.54 -4.67
CA ALA A 435 15.95 12.25 -4.91
C ALA A 435 14.91 11.14 -5.15
N PHE A 436 13.81 11.13 -4.39
CA PHE A 436 12.72 10.18 -4.58
C PHE A 436 12.05 10.38 -5.95
N ALA A 437 11.70 11.61 -6.31
CA ALA A 437 11.11 11.91 -7.62
C ALA A 437 12.04 11.51 -8.79
N LYS A 438 13.33 11.80 -8.67
CA LYS A 438 14.32 11.40 -9.67
C LYS A 438 14.48 9.88 -9.77
N ALA A 439 14.50 9.18 -8.65
CA ALA A 439 14.59 7.73 -8.63
C ALA A 439 13.37 7.07 -9.26
N ASP A 440 12.17 7.55 -8.91
CA ASP A 440 10.91 7.06 -9.47
C ASP A 440 10.81 7.32 -10.99
N ALA A 441 11.51 8.36 -11.50
CA ALA A 441 11.67 8.65 -12.92
C ALA A 441 12.88 7.94 -13.58
N GLY A 442 13.61 7.08 -12.85
CA GLY A 442 14.74 6.31 -13.37
C GLY A 442 16.07 7.07 -13.52
N HIS A 443 16.21 8.26 -12.90
CA HIS A 443 17.44 9.04 -12.98
C HIS A 443 18.53 8.52 -12.04
N ALA A 444 19.69 8.15 -12.60
CA ALA A 444 20.84 7.64 -11.83
C ALA A 444 21.41 8.68 -10.84
N SER A 445 21.26 9.97 -11.10
CA SER A 445 21.71 11.05 -10.19
C SER A 445 21.02 11.08 -8.82
N ALA A 446 19.97 10.29 -8.63
CA ALA A 446 19.34 10.08 -7.32
C ALA A 446 20.18 9.24 -6.36
N GLN A 447 21.02 8.32 -6.87
CA GLN A 447 21.65 7.25 -6.09
C GLN A 447 22.52 7.74 -4.92
N PRO A 448 23.38 8.76 -5.05
CA PRO A 448 24.17 9.24 -3.92
C PRO A 448 23.32 9.77 -2.77
N THR A 449 22.22 10.47 -3.08
CA THR A 449 21.31 11.03 -2.07
C THR A 449 20.48 9.93 -1.40
N LEU A 450 19.99 8.94 -2.17
CA LEU A 450 19.28 7.77 -1.60
C LEU A 450 20.18 7.01 -0.63
N ALA A 451 21.42 6.76 -1.02
CA ALA A 451 22.42 6.11 -0.18
C ALA A 451 22.71 6.90 1.13
N ALA A 452 22.74 8.23 1.05
CA ALA A 452 22.90 9.08 2.23
C ALA A 452 21.67 9.01 3.15
N ILE A 453 20.45 9.05 2.61
CA ILE A 453 19.20 8.91 3.38
C ILE A 453 19.13 7.54 4.07
N ALA A 454 19.45 6.45 3.36
CA ALA A 454 19.41 5.11 3.93
C ALA A 454 20.36 4.97 5.15
N ARG A 455 21.53 5.60 5.10
CA ARG A 455 22.54 5.57 6.17
C ARG A 455 22.27 6.51 7.33
N ASP A 456 21.50 7.57 7.13
CA ASP A 456 21.27 8.58 8.16
C ASP A 456 20.31 8.08 9.24
N ALA A 457 20.85 7.60 10.36
CA ALA A 457 20.08 7.09 11.50
C ALA A 457 19.18 8.15 12.16
N THR A 458 19.33 9.44 11.83
CA THR A 458 18.42 10.50 12.31
C THR A 458 17.13 10.59 11.50
N GLN A 459 17.06 9.92 10.33
CA GLN A 459 15.84 9.81 9.54
C GLN A 459 14.94 8.71 10.09
N PRO A 460 13.61 8.88 10.00
CA PRO A 460 12.67 7.79 10.30
C PRO A 460 12.97 6.53 9.48
N ALA A 461 12.76 5.36 10.09
CA ALA A 461 13.05 4.07 9.45
C ALA A 461 12.29 3.88 8.12
N ILE A 462 11.05 4.37 8.04
CA ILE A 462 10.27 4.27 6.79
C ILE A 462 10.93 5.04 5.62
N TRP A 463 11.55 6.20 5.86
CA TRP A 463 12.29 6.93 4.83
C TRP A 463 13.56 6.18 4.41
N ARG A 464 14.29 5.63 5.37
CA ARG A 464 15.52 4.86 5.14
C ARG A 464 15.22 3.60 4.33
N ALA A 465 14.20 2.84 4.71
CA ALA A 465 13.77 1.66 3.97
C ALA A 465 13.25 2.01 2.57
N SER A 466 12.48 3.11 2.42
CA SER A 466 12.00 3.57 1.11
C SER A 466 13.11 4.10 0.20
N ALA A 467 14.22 4.60 0.77
CA ALA A 467 15.42 4.93 -0.01
C ALA A 467 16.12 3.64 -0.50
N LEU A 468 16.26 2.63 0.38
CA LEU A 468 16.82 1.32 0.01
C LEU A 468 16.05 0.66 -1.13
N SER A 469 14.72 0.74 -1.12
CA SER A 469 13.88 0.14 -2.18
C SER A 469 14.14 0.73 -3.58
N ARG A 470 14.65 1.97 -3.64
CA ARG A 470 14.96 2.73 -4.87
C ARG A 470 16.43 2.71 -5.27
N MET A 471 17.32 2.19 -4.44
CA MET A 471 18.75 2.16 -4.76
C MET A 471 19.05 1.17 -5.88
N ALA A 472 19.92 1.56 -6.81
CA ALA A 472 20.50 0.64 -7.78
C ALA A 472 21.43 -0.37 -7.08
N LEU A 473 21.54 -1.57 -7.63
CA LEU A 473 22.43 -2.60 -7.15
C LEU A 473 23.72 -2.60 -8.00
N ASP A 474 24.72 -1.90 -7.53
CA ASP A 474 26.07 -1.85 -8.11
C ASP A 474 27.12 -2.24 -7.07
N SER A 475 28.39 -2.21 -7.42
CA SER A 475 29.50 -2.58 -6.52
C SER A 475 29.51 -1.73 -5.24
N ASP A 476 29.16 -0.47 -5.32
CA ASP A 476 29.22 0.47 -4.20
C ASP A 476 28.03 0.31 -3.24
N SER A 477 26.91 -0.20 -3.74
CA SER A 477 25.71 -0.47 -2.92
C SER A 477 25.81 -1.77 -2.11
N LEU A 478 26.67 -2.72 -2.48
CA LEU A 478 26.82 -4.01 -1.79
C LEU A 478 27.25 -3.84 -0.34
N ASP A 479 28.27 -3.00 -0.08
CA ASP A 479 28.74 -2.73 1.28
C ASP A 479 27.67 -2.02 2.12
N GLN A 480 26.84 -1.22 1.47
CA GLN A 480 25.73 -0.53 2.13
C GLN A 480 24.63 -1.50 2.53
N LEU A 481 24.27 -2.45 1.64
CA LEU A 481 23.28 -3.48 1.95
C LEU A 481 23.72 -4.31 3.17
N LEU A 482 25.02 -4.68 3.27
CA LEU A 482 25.55 -5.41 4.43
C LEU A 482 25.31 -4.66 5.74
N VAL A 483 25.54 -3.35 5.78
CA VAL A 483 25.27 -2.52 6.96
C VAL A 483 23.78 -2.59 7.34
N HIS A 484 22.89 -2.51 6.35
CA HIS A 484 21.44 -2.48 6.58
C HIS A 484 20.85 -3.84 6.91
N LEU A 485 21.48 -4.97 6.54
CA LEU A 485 21.09 -6.31 7.02
C LEU A 485 21.24 -6.46 8.54
N GLY A 486 22.12 -5.67 9.17
CA GLY A 486 22.31 -5.62 10.63
C GLY A 486 21.63 -4.44 11.34
N ASP A 487 20.75 -3.70 10.67
CA ASP A 487 20.09 -2.52 11.27
C ASP A 487 19.22 -2.92 12.47
N THR A 488 19.09 -2.01 13.43
CA THR A 488 18.23 -2.24 14.60
C THR A 488 16.74 -2.30 14.26
N ASP A 489 16.34 -1.58 13.21
CA ASP A 489 14.93 -1.54 12.77
C ASP A 489 14.61 -2.69 11.79
N PRO A 490 13.60 -3.53 12.09
CA PRO A 490 13.25 -4.67 11.24
C PRO A 490 12.74 -4.26 9.85
N ILE A 491 12.14 -3.08 9.68
CA ILE A 491 11.68 -2.60 8.37
C ILE A 491 12.88 -2.43 7.42
N ILE A 492 13.99 -1.90 7.94
CA ILE A 492 15.22 -1.68 7.17
C ILE A 492 15.89 -3.02 6.86
N ARG A 493 16.03 -3.93 7.85
CA ARG A 493 16.60 -5.27 7.61
C ARG A 493 15.80 -6.06 6.57
N ALA A 494 14.46 -6.02 6.66
CA ALA A 494 13.60 -6.71 5.72
C ALA A 494 13.73 -6.16 4.30
N GLU A 495 13.84 -4.83 4.14
CA GLU A 495 14.03 -4.22 2.83
C GLU A 495 15.42 -4.53 2.25
N ALA A 496 16.47 -4.46 3.06
CA ALA A 496 17.81 -4.87 2.66
C ALA A 496 17.85 -6.35 2.21
N ALA A 497 17.18 -7.24 2.94
CA ALA A 497 17.06 -8.64 2.57
C ALA A 497 16.33 -8.83 1.24
N ARG A 498 15.23 -8.12 0.99
CA ARG A 498 14.50 -8.16 -0.30
C ARG A 498 15.36 -7.69 -1.45
N ARG A 499 16.02 -6.54 -1.31
CA ARG A 499 16.91 -6.00 -2.35
C ARG A 499 18.06 -6.93 -2.66
N SER A 500 18.58 -7.63 -1.66
CA SER A 500 19.64 -8.61 -1.82
C SER A 500 19.24 -9.83 -2.68
N GLY A 501 17.94 -10.07 -2.91
CA GLY A 501 17.45 -11.17 -3.76
C GLY A 501 17.89 -11.10 -5.22
N GLU A 502 18.32 -9.93 -5.70
CA GLU A 502 18.83 -9.71 -7.06
C GLU A 502 20.36 -9.94 -7.17
N LEU A 503 21.05 -10.13 -6.03
CA LEU A 503 22.51 -10.31 -5.98
C LEU A 503 22.94 -11.75 -6.33
N PRO A 504 24.23 -11.96 -6.69
CA PRO A 504 24.74 -13.27 -6.97
C PRO A 504 24.50 -14.28 -5.85
N ARG A 505 24.27 -15.54 -6.25
CA ARG A 505 23.92 -16.64 -5.35
C ARG A 505 24.90 -16.80 -4.18
N ASP A 506 26.22 -16.77 -4.47
CA ASP A 506 27.26 -16.96 -3.44
C ASP A 506 27.26 -15.84 -2.41
N TRP A 507 27.00 -14.60 -2.86
CA TRP A 507 26.86 -13.45 -1.97
C TRP A 507 25.65 -13.62 -1.02
N ARG A 508 24.50 -14.01 -1.57
CA ARG A 508 23.27 -14.24 -0.78
C ARG A 508 23.45 -15.38 0.22
N GLN A 509 24.08 -16.47 -0.22
CA GLN A 509 24.40 -17.60 0.66
C GLN A 509 25.29 -17.17 1.83
N GLN A 510 26.28 -16.32 1.58
CA GLN A 510 27.21 -15.85 2.62
C GLN A 510 26.54 -14.92 3.62
N HIS A 511 25.63 -14.05 3.21
CA HIS A 511 25.17 -12.90 4.01
C HIS A 511 23.71 -12.97 4.48
N LEU A 512 22.85 -13.78 3.85
CA LEU A 512 21.43 -13.82 4.20
C LEU A 512 21.01 -15.03 5.05
N ILE A 513 21.82 -16.10 5.13
CA ILE A 513 21.43 -17.32 5.86
C ILE A 513 21.14 -17.03 7.33
N GLU A 514 21.90 -16.17 7.97
CA GLU A 514 21.69 -15.79 9.37
C GLU A 514 20.30 -15.16 9.59
N LEU A 515 19.78 -14.44 8.59
CA LEU A 515 18.45 -13.84 8.66
C LEU A 515 17.30 -14.86 8.62
N ALA A 516 17.58 -16.13 8.27
CA ALA A 516 16.61 -17.22 8.42
C ALA A 516 16.20 -17.46 9.89
N SER A 517 16.97 -16.92 10.84
CA SER A 517 16.70 -17.00 12.28
C SER A 517 16.50 -15.61 12.90
N ASP A 518 16.27 -14.57 12.09
CA ASP A 518 15.96 -13.22 12.62
C ASP A 518 14.74 -13.28 13.56
N PRO A 519 14.75 -12.56 14.68
CA PRO A 519 13.60 -12.53 15.58
C PRO A 519 12.34 -11.99 14.92
N ASP A 520 12.48 -11.16 13.87
CA ASP A 520 11.36 -10.53 13.18
C ASP A 520 10.87 -11.38 11.99
N LEU A 521 9.56 -11.66 11.95
CA LEU A 521 8.96 -12.48 10.90
C LEU A 521 9.08 -11.84 9.50
N ASN A 522 8.87 -10.53 9.38
CA ASN A 522 8.98 -9.85 8.10
C ASN A 522 10.39 -9.97 7.52
N VAL A 523 11.43 -9.92 8.36
CA VAL A 523 12.83 -10.14 7.95
C VAL A 523 13.04 -11.58 7.49
N ARG A 524 12.54 -12.57 8.25
CA ARG A 524 12.67 -13.98 7.85
C ARG A 524 11.99 -14.26 6.52
N LEU A 525 10.77 -13.74 6.29
CA LEU A 525 10.06 -13.95 5.02
C LEU A 525 10.73 -13.24 3.84
N ALA A 526 11.32 -12.06 4.07
CA ALA A 526 12.14 -11.38 3.06
C ALA A 526 13.38 -12.20 2.70
N ALA A 527 14.07 -12.75 3.70
CA ALA A 527 15.20 -13.65 3.50
C ALA A 527 14.77 -14.94 2.78
N ALA A 528 13.62 -15.54 3.13
CA ALA A 528 13.08 -16.74 2.47
C ALA A 528 12.98 -16.55 0.96
N ASN A 529 12.33 -15.47 0.53
CA ASN A 529 12.17 -15.17 -0.90
C ASN A 529 13.52 -14.95 -1.59
N SER A 530 14.44 -14.26 -0.93
CA SER A 530 15.77 -13.96 -1.48
C SER A 530 16.72 -15.17 -1.52
N LEU A 531 16.45 -16.21 -0.72
CA LEU A 531 17.21 -17.45 -0.65
C LEU A 531 16.54 -18.62 -1.39
N ALA A 532 15.36 -18.42 -1.98
CA ALA A 532 14.54 -19.48 -2.54
C ALA A 532 15.24 -20.38 -3.57
N ASP A 533 16.10 -19.80 -4.41
CA ASP A 533 16.85 -20.53 -5.45
C ASP A 533 18.12 -21.24 -4.96
N LEU A 534 18.48 -21.10 -3.68
CA LEU A 534 19.67 -21.80 -3.14
C LEU A 534 19.49 -23.30 -3.04
N GLY A 535 18.24 -23.77 -3.05
CA GLY A 535 17.89 -25.19 -3.09
C GLY A 535 18.09 -25.87 -1.73
N ILE A 536 17.05 -26.60 -1.31
CA ILE A 536 17.06 -27.41 -0.09
C ILE A 536 17.66 -28.80 -0.36
N VAL A 537 18.03 -29.08 -1.61
CA VAL A 537 18.39 -30.44 -2.07
C VAL A 537 19.81 -30.81 -1.64
N GLY A 538 19.88 -31.69 -0.66
CA GLY A 538 21.09 -32.53 -0.45
C GLY A 538 22.13 -32.05 0.55
N ALA A 539 21.93 -30.96 1.28
CA ALA A 539 22.86 -30.55 2.30
C ALA A 539 22.47 -31.08 3.70
N THR A 540 23.43 -31.49 4.47
CA THR A 540 23.31 -32.10 5.81
C THR A 540 23.86 -31.18 6.89
N ASP A 541 24.10 -29.92 6.60
CA ASP A 541 24.62 -28.93 7.54
C ASP A 541 23.55 -28.08 8.21
N ALA A 542 23.94 -27.34 9.25
CA ALA A 542 23.04 -26.49 10.03
C ALA A 542 22.36 -25.39 9.17
N ALA A 543 23.05 -24.89 8.15
CA ALA A 543 22.50 -23.87 7.23
C ALA A 543 21.31 -24.44 6.43
N THR A 544 21.40 -25.68 5.99
CA THR A 544 20.31 -26.34 5.26
C THR A 544 19.12 -26.60 6.18
N GLU A 545 19.34 -26.99 7.43
CA GLU A 545 18.25 -27.16 8.38
C GLU A 545 17.50 -25.83 8.61
N GLN A 546 18.22 -24.72 8.70
CA GLN A 546 17.61 -23.38 8.79
C GLN A 546 16.79 -23.04 7.54
N LEU A 547 17.30 -23.30 6.35
CA LEU A 547 16.58 -23.07 5.08
C LEU A 547 15.33 -23.95 4.96
N VAL A 548 15.40 -25.21 5.35
CA VAL A 548 14.22 -26.11 5.39
C VAL A 548 13.14 -25.60 6.35
N LYS A 549 13.55 -25.11 7.52
CA LYS A 549 12.62 -24.52 8.49
C LYS A 549 11.98 -23.26 7.92
N LEU A 550 12.77 -22.40 7.32
CA LEU A 550 12.35 -21.15 6.71
C LEU A 550 11.38 -21.37 5.55
N ASP A 551 11.68 -22.32 4.65
CA ASP A 551 10.77 -22.71 3.56
C ASP A 551 9.41 -23.20 4.08
N ARG A 552 9.44 -24.04 5.12
CA ARG A 552 8.21 -24.55 5.74
C ARG A 552 7.40 -23.41 6.36
N GLU A 553 8.04 -22.46 7.06
CA GLU A 553 7.40 -21.29 7.63
C GLU A 553 6.76 -20.42 6.54
N TYR A 554 7.51 -20.09 5.48
CA TYR A 554 7.03 -19.30 4.34
C TYR A 554 5.80 -19.94 3.69
N ARG A 555 5.87 -21.24 3.35
CA ARG A 555 4.75 -21.95 2.72
C ARG A 555 3.54 -22.05 3.64
N SER A 556 3.74 -22.31 4.94
CA SER A 556 2.63 -22.37 5.92
C SER A 556 1.88 -21.04 6.02
N ILE A 557 2.61 -19.93 6.00
CA ILE A 557 2.02 -18.59 6.02
C ILE A 557 1.27 -18.32 4.71
N ALA A 558 1.92 -18.55 3.57
CA ALA A 558 1.30 -18.37 2.26
C ALA A 558 -0.01 -19.18 2.13
N GLN A 559 -0.02 -20.43 2.63
CA GLN A 559 -1.20 -21.31 2.57
C GLN A 559 -2.44 -20.71 3.26
N ARG A 560 -2.25 -19.94 4.35
CA ARG A 560 -3.37 -19.28 5.06
C ARG A 560 -3.96 -18.08 4.31
N HIS A 561 -3.22 -17.56 3.31
CA HIS A 561 -3.57 -16.35 2.56
C HIS A 561 -3.75 -16.58 1.06
N MET A 562 -4.00 -17.84 0.63
CA MET A 562 -4.21 -18.21 -0.77
C MET A 562 -5.48 -17.61 -1.39
N ASP A 563 -6.32 -16.98 -0.59
CA ASP A 563 -7.45 -16.15 -1.02
C ASP A 563 -7.05 -14.76 -1.52
N GLN A 564 -5.80 -14.34 -1.30
CA GLN A 564 -5.28 -13.04 -1.71
C GLN A 564 -4.45 -13.17 -2.98
N VAL A 565 -4.70 -12.29 -3.94
CA VAL A 565 -3.99 -12.28 -5.24
C VAL A 565 -2.51 -12.03 -5.07
N GLU A 566 -2.16 -11.13 -4.16
CA GLU A 566 -0.78 -10.79 -3.84
C GLU A 566 -0.01 -12.01 -3.31
N THR A 567 -0.64 -12.82 -2.47
CA THR A 567 -0.05 -14.07 -1.96
C THR A 567 0.15 -15.08 -3.08
N LEU A 568 -0.83 -15.24 -3.98
CA LEU A 568 -0.70 -16.12 -5.14
C LEU A 568 0.48 -15.70 -6.03
N ALA A 569 0.62 -14.40 -6.30
CA ALA A 569 1.71 -13.88 -7.12
C ALA A 569 3.08 -14.05 -6.43
N GLN A 570 3.18 -13.74 -5.13
CA GLN A 570 4.42 -13.88 -4.36
C GLN A 570 4.84 -15.35 -4.21
N LEU A 571 3.89 -16.26 -3.95
CA LEU A 571 4.19 -17.70 -3.91
C LEU A 571 4.56 -18.21 -5.29
N GLY A 572 3.94 -17.69 -6.37
CA GLY A 572 4.33 -17.98 -7.75
C GLY A 572 5.78 -17.60 -8.05
N GLU A 573 6.22 -16.42 -7.60
CA GLU A 573 7.61 -16.00 -7.72
C GLU A 573 8.55 -16.91 -6.90
N TYR A 574 8.18 -17.24 -5.68
CA TYR A 574 8.92 -18.13 -4.81
C TYR A 574 9.13 -19.51 -5.43
N GLU A 575 8.06 -20.12 -5.95
CA GLU A 575 8.12 -21.42 -6.66
C GLU A 575 8.96 -21.33 -7.94
N ALA A 576 8.85 -20.23 -8.69
CA ALA A 576 9.66 -20.01 -9.89
C ALA A 576 11.15 -19.93 -9.58
N ARG A 577 11.54 -19.29 -8.48
CA ARG A 577 12.92 -19.22 -7.98
C ARG A 577 13.43 -20.60 -7.54
N GLN A 578 12.60 -21.44 -6.96
CA GLN A 578 12.94 -22.82 -6.61
C GLN A 578 13.01 -23.77 -7.82
N GLY A 579 12.60 -23.32 -9.00
CA GLY A 579 12.56 -24.14 -10.21
C GLY A 579 11.27 -24.94 -10.38
N ASN A 580 10.27 -24.76 -9.54
CA ASN A 580 8.97 -25.41 -9.60
C ASN A 580 8.06 -24.71 -10.62
N LEU A 581 8.46 -24.71 -11.91
CA LEU A 581 7.85 -23.87 -12.95
C LEU A 581 6.36 -24.17 -13.17
N GLU A 582 5.93 -25.43 -13.10
CA GLU A 582 4.54 -25.83 -13.24
C GLU A 582 3.65 -25.22 -12.16
N GLN A 583 4.09 -25.33 -10.92
CA GLN A 583 3.35 -24.79 -9.78
C GLN A 583 3.30 -23.27 -9.83
N ALA A 584 4.39 -22.62 -10.22
CA ALA A 584 4.42 -21.17 -10.40
C ALA A 584 3.45 -20.70 -11.48
N ILE A 585 3.40 -21.39 -12.64
CA ILE A 585 2.46 -21.09 -13.73
C ILE A 585 0.99 -21.24 -13.27
N GLU A 586 0.70 -22.27 -12.48
CA GLU A 586 -0.64 -22.46 -11.91
C GLU A 586 -1.03 -21.34 -10.96
N LEU A 587 -0.13 -20.94 -10.05
CA LEU A 587 -0.34 -19.85 -9.12
C LEU A 587 -0.61 -18.52 -9.84
N TYR A 588 0.18 -18.18 -10.86
CA TYR A 588 -0.10 -17.00 -11.68
C TYR A 588 -1.41 -17.12 -12.47
N THR A 589 -1.78 -18.33 -12.90
CA THR A 589 -3.08 -18.55 -13.58
C THR A 589 -4.24 -18.28 -12.63
N ARG A 590 -4.13 -18.70 -11.37
CA ARG A 590 -5.10 -18.41 -10.32
C ARG A 590 -5.14 -16.91 -9.99
N ALA A 591 -3.97 -16.26 -9.89
CA ALA A 591 -3.87 -14.82 -9.67
C ALA A 591 -4.57 -14.02 -10.78
N ILE A 592 -4.32 -14.34 -12.04
CA ILE A 592 -4.97 -13.73 -13.21
C ILE A 592 -6.50 -13.96 -13.18
N LYS A 593 -6.95 -15.16 -12.79
CA LYS A 593 -8.38 -15.44 -12.68
C LYS A 593 -9.08 -14.61 -11.60
N GLN A 594 -8.39 -14.35 -10.48
CA GLN A 594 -8.92 -13.53 -9.39
C GLN A 594 -8.83 -12.03 -9.71
N ASN A 595 -7.75 -11.59 -10.34
CA ASN A 595 -7.54 -10.22 -10.79
C ASN A 595 -7.01 -10.20 -12.22
N PRO A 596 -7.90 -10.08 -13.22
CA PRO A 596 -7.49 -9.97 -14.62
C PRO A 596 -6.68 -8.71 -14.95
N GLN A 597 -6.64 -7.71 -14.07
CA GLN A 597 -5.86 -6.48 -14.26
C GLN A 597 -4.43 -6.57 -13.69
N LEU A 598 -4.01 -7.72 -13.14
CA LEU A 598 -2.67 -7.90 -12.57
C LEU A 598 -1.61 -8.12 -13.67
N VAL A 599 -1.10 -7.04 -14.24
CA VAL A 599 -0.09 -7.01 -15.33
C VAL A 599 1.08 -7.94 -15.07
N GLY A 600 1.69 -7.86 -13.87
CA GLY A 600 2.87 -8.67 -13.51
C GLY A 600 2.63 -10.17 -13.56
N ALA A 601 1.40 -10.63 -13.30
CA ALA A 601 1.09 -12.07 -13.37
C ALA A 601 1.12 -12.61 -14.81
N TYR A 602 0.66 -11.82 -15.78
CA TYR A 602 0.76 -12.20 -17.20
C TYR A 602 2.20 -12.27 -17.66
N ILE A 603 3.00 -11.26 -17.32
CA ILE A 603 4.41 -11.17 -17.72
C ILE A 603 5.21 -12.32 -17.11
N ASN A 604 5.09 -12.54 -15.80
CA ASN A 604 5.80 -13.58 -15.09
C ASN A 604 5.40 -14.98 -15.58
N LYS A 605 4.08 -15.22 -15.77
CA LYS A 605 3.58 -16.48 -16.33
C LYS A 605 4.16 -16.72 -17.73
N ALA A 606 4.14 -15.71 -18.60
CA ALA A 606 4.67 -15.82 -19.96
C ALA A 606 6.18 -16.10 -19.97
N ASP A 607 6.96 -15.46 -19.09
CA ASP A 607 8.40 -15.75 -18.95
C ASP A 607 8.66 -17.20 -18.52
N LEU A 608 7.89 -17.73 -17.57
CA LEU A 608 8.00 -19.12 -17.14
C LEU A 608 7.62 -20.10 -18.27
N GLN A 609 6.59 -19.80 -19.04
CA GLN A 609 6.20 -20.59 -20.22
C GLN A 609 7.33 -20.58 -21.26
N TYR A 610 7.94 -19.41 -21.50
CA TYR A 610 9.09 -19.28 -22.38
C TYR A 610 10.30 -20.11 -21.90
N ARG A 611 10.63 -20.05 -20.61
CA ARG A 611 11.68 -20.86 -19.98
C ARG A 611 11.45 -22.37 -20.14
N ARG A 612 10.19 -22.80 -20.28
CA ARG A 612 9.79 -24.18 -20.59
C ARG A 612 9.74 -24.49 -22.09
N ALA A 613 10.17 -23.58 -22.96
CA ALA A 613 10.06 -23.66 -24.40
C ALA A 613 8.60 -23.69 -24.92
N ASP A 614 7.63 -23.23 -24.15
CA ASP A 614 6.24 -23.02 -24.56
C ASP A 614 6.05 -21.58 -25.06
N ASN A 615 6.71 -21.24 -26.16
CA ASN A 615 6.66 -19.89 -26.74
C ASN A 615 5.25 -19.47 -27.14
N ARG A 616 4.47 -20.44 -27.66
CA ARG A 616 3.08 -20.21 -28.06
C ARG A 616 2.19 -19.88 -26.85
N GLY A 617 2.37 -20.61 -25.75
CA GLY A 617 1.69 -20.34 -24.48
C GLY A 617 2.01 -18.96 -23.96
N ALA A 618 3.30 -18.56 -23.99
CA ALA A 618 3.73 -17.23 -23.56
C ALA A 618 3.05 -16.09 -24.36
N ILE A 619 3.06 -16.20 -25.70
CA ILE A 619 2.40 -15.23 -26.58
C ILE A 619 0.89 -15.16 -26.28
N ASN A 620 0.23 -16.31 -26.13
CA ASN A 620 -1.20 -16.34 -25.84
C ASN A 620 -1.54 -15.71 -24.47
N THR A 621 -0.68 -15.93 -23.47
CA THR A 621 -0.83 -15.32 -22.15
C THR A 621 -0.73 -13.79 -22.23
N LEU A 622 0.28 -13.24 -22.93
CA LEU A 622 0.46 -11.80 -23.07
C LEU A 622 -0.67 -11.16 -23.91
N ARG A 623 -1.12 -11.83 -24.98
CA ARG A 623 -2.29 -11.39 -25.76
C ARG A 623 -3.58 -11.35 -24.93
N ALA A 624 -3.78 -12.34 -24.08
CA ALA A 624 -4.93 -12.34 -23.17
C ALA A 624 -4.86 -11.15 -22.19
N GLY A 625 -3.67 -10.81 -21.69
CA GLY A 625 -3.47 -9.61 -20.86
C GLY A 625 -3.78 -8.32 -21.60
N LEU A 626 -3.31 -8.17 -22.84
CA LEU A 626 -3.61 -6.99 -23.67
C LEU A 626 -5.07 -6.87 -24.10
N ALA A 627 -5.79 -8.00 -24.20
CA ALA A 627 -7.22 -7.97 -24.48
C ALA A 627 -8.03 -7.39 -23.30
N VAL A 628 -7.57 -7.59 -22.07
CA VAL A 628 -8.17 -7.01 -20.86
C VAL A 628 -7.65 -5.58 -20.64
N LEU A 629 -6.34 -5.36 -20.79
CA LEU A 629 -5.66 -4.10 -20.49
C LEU A 629 -5.15 -3.48 -21.80
N THR A 630 -6.07 -3.06 -22.64
CA THR A 630 -5.74 -2.49 -23.96
C THR A 630 -4.81 -1.30 -23.83
N GLY A 631 -3.73 -1.32 -24.60
CA GLY A 631 -2.72 -0.23 -24.62
C GLY A 631 -1.79 -0.23 -23.40
N ASN A 632 -1.77 -1.29 -22.56
CA ASN A 632 -0.83 -1.37 -21.46
C ASN A 632 0.61 -1.50 -21.99
N PRO A 633 1.52 -0.55 -21.70
CA PRO A 633 2.85 -0.51 -22.28
C PRO A 633 3.76 -1.67 -21.84
N ASP A 634 3.60 -2.18 -20.61
CA ASP A 634 4.43 -3.29 -20.10
C ASP A 634 4.08 -4.61 -20.80
N LEU A 635 2.80 -4.83 -21.05
CA LEU A 635 2.33 -6.00 -21.81
C LEU A 635 2.69 -5.88 -23.30
N SER A 636 2.54 -4.68 -23.89
CA SER A 636 2.96 -4.43 -25.28
C SER A 636 4.46 -4.67 -25.45
N PHE A 637 5.28 -4.13 -24.54
CA PHE A 637 6.73 -4.36 -24.54
C PHE A 637 7.07 -5.85 -24.42
N SER A 638 6.47 -6.56 -23.47
CA SER A 638 6.73 -7.99 -23.23
C SER A 638 6.31 -8.86 -24.41
N LEU A 639 5.16 -8.57 -25.03
CA LEU A 639 4.68 -9.26 -26.23
C LEU A 639 5.54 -8.94 -27.45
N GLY A 640 5.99 -7.67 -27.60
CA GLY A 640 6.94 -7.26 -28.63
C GLY A 640 8.25 -8.03 -28.56
N LEU A 641 8.80 -8.22 -27.35
CA LEU A 641 9.97 -9.09 -27.14
C LEU A 641 9.69 -10.55 -27.46
N ALA A 642 8.51 -11.07 -27.14
CA ALA A 642 8.14 -12.44 -27.48
C ALA A 642 8.06 -12.62 -29.02
N PHE A 643 7.48 -11.66 -29.75
CA PHE A 643 7.46 -11.68 -31.21
C PHE A 643 8.83 -11.53 -31.85
N ALA A 644 9.70 -10.68 -31.29
CA ALA A 644 11.09 -10.56 -31.76
C ALA A 644 11.85 -11.90 -31.66
N ARG A 645 11.66 -12.65 -30.59
CA ARG A 645 12.24 -14.00 -30.41
C ARG A 645 11.73 -15.01 -31.44
N GLU A 646 10.49 -14.89 -31.89
CA GLU A 646 9.88 -15.72 -32.92
C GLU A 646 10.19 -15.23 -34.36
N GLY A 647 10.91 -14.10 -34.51
CA GLY A 647 11.25 -13.52 -35.79
C GLY A 647 10.12 -12.78 -36.50
N LEU A 648 9.02 -12.48 -35.80
CA LEU A 648 7.87 -11.71 -36.26
C LEU A 648 8.18 -10.22 -36.16
N ARG A 649 8.92 -9.72 -37.15
CA ARG A 649 9.59 -8.40 -37.07
C ARG A 649 8.64 -7.21 -37.03
N ASP A 650 7.64 -7.21 -37.90
CA ASP A 650 6.73 -6.07 -38.06
C ASP A 650 5.84 -5.94 -36.83
N GLU A 651 5.27 -7.07 -36.36
CA GLU A 651 4.46 -7.13 -35.13
C GLU A 651 5.29 -6.80 -33.89
N ALA A 652 6.56 -7.21 -33.86
CA ALA A 652 7.46 -6.86 -32.75
C ALA A 652 7.71 -5.36 -32.68
N LEU A 653 7.99 -4.70 -33.82
CA LEU A 653 8.22 -3.26 -33.86
C LEU A 653 6.99 -2.44 -33.48
N GLU A 654 5.80 -2.83 -33.94
CA GLU A 654 4.54 -2.19 -33.56
C GLU A 654 4.36 -2.19 -32.03
N LEU A 655 4.47 -3.36 -31.40
CA LEU A 655 4.27 -3.50 -29.97
C LEU A 655 5.41 -2.89 -29.12
N LEU A 656 6.66 -2.93 -29.60
CA LEU A 656 7.76 -2.23 -28.93
C LEU A 656 7.60 -0.71 -29.01
N SER A 657 7.05 -0.19 -30.10
CA SER A 657 6.67 1.21 -30.23
C SER A 657 5.58 1.61 -29.23
N ASP A 658 4.55 0.76 -29.09
CA ASP A 658 3.50 0.95 -28.08
C ASP A 658 4.07 0.92 -26.65
N GLY A 659 4.96 -0.02 -26.37
CA GLY A 659 5.67 -0.08 -25.10
C GLY A 659 6.49 1.17 -24.80
N ALA A 660 7.13 1.75 -25.82
CA ALA A 660 7.87 3.00 -25.71
C ALA A 660 6.99 4.26 -25.55
N SER A 661 5.67 4.12 -25.42
CA SER A 661 4.78 5.19 -24.96
C SER A 661 4.93 5.50 -23.47
N ALA A 662 5.43 4.53 -22.69
CA ALA A 662 5.72 4.72 -21.27
C ALA A 662 6.95 5.59 -21.04
N ASP A 663 7.00 6.28 -19.90
CA ASP A 663 8.19 7.01 -19.43
C ASP A 663 9.22 6.05 -18.82
N ASN A 664 9.77 5.18 -19.68
CA ASN A 664 10.72 4.13 -19.30
C ASN A 664 11.87 4.07 -20.30
N VAL A 665 13.06 4.46 -19.84
CA VAL A 665 14.27 4.51 -20.67
C VAL A 665 14.58 3.17 -21.35
N ARG A 666 14.39 2.04 -20.64
CA ARG A 666 14.66 0.71 -21.16
C ARG A 666 13.76 0.36 -22.36
N TYR A 667 12.48 0.75 -22.31
CA TYR A 667 11.54 0.45 -23.40
C TYR A 667 11.91 1.22 -24.67
N HIS A 668 12.18 2.49 -24.53
CA HIS A 668 12.69 3.33 -25.63
C HIS A 668 14.02 2.82 -26.20
N TYR A 669 14.95 2.42 -25.32
CA TYR A 669 16.24 1.89 -25.72
C TYR A 669 16.10 0.57 -26.51
N VAL A 670 15.32 -0.38 -25.99
CA VAL A 670 15.11 -1.69 -26.67
C VAL A 670 14.39 -1.52 -27.99
N TYR A 671 13.42 -0.60 -28.08
CA TYR A 671 12.77 -0.26 -29.35
C TYR A 671 13.79 0.26 -30.38
N ALA A 672 14.68 1.16 -29.97
CA ALA A 672 15.74 1.67 -30.85
C ALA A 672 16.69 0.57 -31.34
N VAL A 673 17.07 -0.37 -30.45
CA VAL A 673 17.91 -1.52 -30.83
C VAL A 673 17.16 -2.43 -31.82
N ALA A 674 15.89 -2.70 -31.61
CA ALA A 674 15.08 -3.50 -32.53
C ALA A 674 14.93 -2.85 -33.90
N LEU A 675 14.71 -1.54 -33.96
CA LEU A 675 14.71 -0.77 -35.21
C LEU A 675 16.00 -0.97 -36.00
N HIS A 676 17.14 -0.82 -35.33
CA HIS A 676 18.45 -1.01 -35.96
C HIS A 676 18.65 -2.43 -36.50
N ASP A 677 18.36 -3.45 -35.68
CA ASP A 677 18.55 -4.86 -36.02
C ASP A 677 17.64 -5.31 -37.17
N TYR A 678 16.50 -4.67 -37.33
CA TYR A 678 15.58 -4.92 -38.46
C TYR A 678 15.81 -3.99 -39.65
N GLY A 679 16.94 -3.22 -39.65
CA GLY A 679 17.42 -2.45 -40.77
C GLY A 679 16.91 -1.01 -40.87
N GLN A 680 16.08 -0.57 -39.94
CA GLN A 680 15.56 0.81 -39.85
C GLN A 680 16.57 1.73 -39.13
N LYS A 681 17.79 1.84 -39.65
CA LYS A 681 18.93 2.48 -38.99
C LYS A 681 18.72 3.96 -38.65
N GLU A 682 18.12 4.75 -39.55
CA GLU A 682 17.86 6.16 -39.27
C GLU A 682 16.83 6.33 -38.15
N ALA A 683 15.73 5.56 -38.18
CA ALA A 683 14.73 5.58 -37.12
C ALA A 683 15.32 5.17 -35.74
N ALA A 684 16.26 4.22 -35.72
CA ALA A 684 16.98 3.83 -34.52
C ALA A 684 17.84 4.96 -33.96
N ILE A 685 18.52 5.70 -34.83
CA ILE A 685 19.31 6.86 -34.42
C ILE A 685 18.40 7.97 -33.87
N ASP A 686 17.30 8.29 -34.54
CA ASP A 686 16.35 9.31 -34.10
C ASP A 686 15.73 8.95 -32.73
N GLN A 687 15.41 7.65 -32.55
CA GLN A 687 14.90 7.18 -31.29
C GLN A 687 15.94 7.28 -30.16
N LEU A 688 17.21 6.92 -30.40
CA LEU A 688 18.28 7.09 -29.42
C LEU A 688 18.58 8.54 -29.10
N GLN A 689 18.48 9.45 -30.09
CA GLN A 689 18.59 10.91 -29.85
C GLN A 689 17.47 11.37 -28.89
N THR A 690 16.25 10.87 -29.05
CA THR A 690 15.14 11.12 -28.13
C THR A 690 15.46 10.59 -26.73
N VAL A 691 16.02 9.38 -26.62
CA VAL A 691 16.42 8.78 -25.35
C VAL A 691 17.42 9.65 -24.61
N ILE A 692 18.53 10.05 -25.25
CA ILE A 692 19.57 10.84 -24.58
C ILE A 692 19.11 12.28 -24.26
N LEU A 693 18.14 12.80 -24.98
CA LEU A 693 17.54 14.11 -24.68
C LEU A 693 16.66 14.02 -23.42
N ARG A 694 15.89 12.95 -23.28
CA ARG A 694 14.96 12.73 -22.16
C ARG A 694 15.67 12.20 -20.92
N TRP A 695 16.64 11.30 -21.10
CA TRP A 695 17.48 10.70 -20.06
C TRP A 695 18.97 10.95 -20.35
N PRO A 696 19.47 12.18 -20.13
CA PRO A 696 20.84 12.58 -20.47
C PRO A 696 21.93 11.85 -19.67
N GLU A 697 21.56 11.14 -18.63
CA GLU A 697 22.44 10.36 -17.76
C GLU A 697 22.49 8.86 -18.14
N ASP A 698 21.78 8.42 -19.20
CA ASP A 698 21.85 7.03 -19.67
C ASP A 698 23.09 6.81 -20.54
N GLU A 699 24.14 6.30 -19.94
CA GLU A 699 25.44 6.05 -20.58
C GLU A 699 25.32 4.99 -21.70
N GLN A 700 24.45 3.98 -21.52
CA GLN A 700 24.24 2.91 -22.50
C GLN A 700 23.63 3.45 -23.80
N ALA A 701 22.64 4.30 -23.70
CA ALA A 701 22.02 4.94 -24.88
C ALA A 701 23.01 5.83 -25.64
N HIS A 702 23.81 6.61 -24.90
CA HIS A 702 24.87 7.43 -25.52
C HIS A 702 25.90 6.59 -26.25
N ASN A 703 26.40 5.50 -25.64
CA ASN A 703 27.36 4.61 -26.26
C ASN A 703 26.78 3.94 -27.53
N THR A 704 25.51 3.51 -27.45
CA THR A 704 24.86 2.87 -28.60
C THR A 704 24.63 3.87 -29.73
N LEU A 705 24.16 5.09 -29.44
CA LEU A 705 23.98 6.14 -30.41
C LEU A 705 25.32 6.51 -31.10
N LEU A 706 26.39 6.67 -30.31
CA LEU A 706 27.73 6.95 -30.84
C LEU A 706 28.16 5.88 -31.85
N ASN A 707 27.96 4.58 -31.47
CA ASN A 707 28.32 3.47 -32.34
C ASN A 707 27.47 3.44 -33.62
N TYR A 708 26.16 3.68 -33.53
CA TYR A 708 25.28 3.70 -34.72
C TYR A 708 25.60 4.85 -35.65
N LEU A 709 25.88 6.06 -35.16
CA LEU A 709 26.30 7.21 -35.93
C LEU A 709 27.64 6.97 -36.60
N ALA A 710 28.63 6.43 -35.89
CA ALA A 710 29.95 6.13 -36.45
C ALA A 710 29.86 5.08 -37.55
N ASN A 711 29.11 4.00 -37.36
CA ASN A 711 28.90 2.94 -38.34
C ASN A 711 28.09 3.40 -39.57
N SER A 712 27.26 4.42 -39.43
CA SER A 712 26.51 5.04 -40.52
C SER A 712 27.29 6.14 -41.24
N GLY A 713 28.57 6.39 -40.87
CA GLY A 713 29.40 7.42 -41.46
C GLY A 713 29.08 8.87 -40.99
N ARG A 714 28.19 9.04 -40.03
CA ARG A 714 27.79 10.32 -39.41
C ARG A 714 28.84 10.77 -38.38
N ILE A 715 30.13 10.81 -38.79
CA ILE A 715 31.29 10.97 -37.89
C ILE A 715 31.24 12.28 -37.06
N LYS A 716 30.76 13.38 -37.68
CA LYS A 716 30.63 14.66 -36.97
C LYS A 716 29.66 14.55 -35.79
N GLU A 717 28.51 13.93 -36.00
CA GLU A 717 27.49 13.74 -34.96
C GLU A 717 27.97 12.77 -33.88
N ALA A 718 28.65 11.69 -34.27
CA ALA A 718 29.29 10.80 -33.31
C ALA A 718 30.31 11.55 -32.43
N ALA A 719 31.07 12.48 -32.99
CA ALA A 719 32.02 13.30 -32.25
C ALA A 719 31.32 14.27 -31.28
N ASP A 720 30.15 14.80 -31.66
CA ASP A 720 29.35 15.67 -30.78
C ASP A 720 28.72 14.88 -29.61
N VAL A 721 28.24 13.67 -29.87
CA VAL A 721 27.78 12.73 -28.78
C VAL A 721 28.93 12.42 -27.84
N ALA A 722 30.10 12.02 -28.35
CA ALA A 722 31.27 11.75 -27.50
C ALA A 722 31.71 12.98 -26.68
N ALA A 723 31.57 14.18 -27.22
CA ALA A 723 31.84 15.41 -26.48
C ALA A 723 30.80 15.74 -25.44
N ALA A 724 29.54 15.37 -25.64
CA ALA A 724 28.49 15.44 -24.64
C ALA A 724 28.78 14.43 -23.48
N MET A 725 29.11 13.19 -23.83
CA MET A 725 29.50 12.16 -22.84
C MET A 725 30.69 12.62 -21.98
N ALA A 726 31.71 13.25 -22.58
CA ALA A 726 32.86 13.77 -21.84
C ALA A 726 32.50 14.91 -20.84
N ARG A 727 31.41 15.64 -21.10
CA ARG A 727 30.90 16.65 -20.15
C ARG A 727 30.07 16.05 -19.04
N THR A 728 29.28 15.02 -19.37
CA THR A 728 28.38 14.34 -18.41
C THR A 728 29.17 13.44 -17.46
N TRP A 729 30.20 12.73 -17.99
CA TRP A 729 31.06 11.82 -17.21
C TRP A 729 32.56 12.26 -17.33
N PRO A 730 32.97 13.36 -16.69
CA PRO A 730 34.32 13.92 -16.82
C PRO A 730 35.42 13.00 -16.24
N GLU A 731 35.10 12.11 -15.34
CA GLU A 731 36.00 11.08 -14.78
C GLU A 731 36.40 10.05 -15.83
N ASN A 732 35.56 9.77 -16.84
CA ASN A 732 35.84 8.85 -17.91
C ASN A 732 36.59 9.53 -19.06
N ARG A 733 37.95 9.57 -18.97
CA ARG A 733 38.81 10.18 -19.96
C ARG A 733 38.69 9.58 -21.37
N GLN A 734 38.12 8.40 -21.50
CA GLN A 734 37.94 7.73 -22.79
C GLN A 734 37.00 8.53 -23.73
N TYR A 735 35.95 9.14 -23.19
CA TYR A 735 34.99 9.91 -23.96
C TYR A 735 35.62 11.17 -24.59
N ALA A 736 36.46 11.86 -23.85
CA ALA A 736 37.23 12.99 -24.41
C ALA A 736 38.22 12.54 -25.48
N ASN A 737 38.78 11.34 -25.36
CA ASN A 737 39.64 10.77 -26.40
C ASN A 737 38.85 10.44 -27.67
N TRP A 738 37.69 9.78 -27.54
CA TRP A 738 36.81 9.48 -28.69
C TRP A 738 36.36 10.75 -29.42
N ALA A 739 35.95 11.79 -28.70
CA ALA A 739 35.57 13.08 -29.31
C ALA A 739 36.72 13.68 -30.15
N ARG A 740 37.97 13.60 -29.65
CA ARG A 740 39.15 14.07 -30.41
C ARG A 740 39.46 13.22 -31.63
N GLN A 741 39.43 11.90 -31.49
CA GLN A 741 39.71 10.94 -32.58
C GLN A 741 38.69 11.08 -33.70
N LEU A 742 37.39 11.11 -33.36
CA LEU A 742 36.30 11.26 -34.34
C LEU A 742 36.37 12.62 -35.06
N ARG A 743 36.74 13.73 -34.41
CA ARG A 743 36.92 15.04 -35.05
C ARG A 743 38.14 15.09 -35.95
N SER A 744 39.16 14.28 -35.70
CA SER A 744 40.38 14.20 -36.54
C SER A 744 40.26 13.18 -37.69
N ALA A 745 39.26 12.32 -37.67
CA ALA A 745 38.99 11.39 -38.75
C ALA A 745 38.55 12.18 -39.99
N LYS A 746 39.27 12.06 -41.10
CA LYS A 746 38.84 12.63 -42.39
C LYS A 746 37.61 11.84 -42.86
N PRO A 747 36.58 12.52 -43.40
CA PRO A 747 35.39 11.87 -43.95
C PRO A 747 35.72 10.91 -45.08
#